data_7db60a19a71fe7602f117989cc7c71a1
#
_entry.id   7db60a19a71fe7602f117989cc7c71a1
#
_cell.length_a   1.000
_cell.length_b   1.000
_cell.length_c   1.000
_cell.angle_alpha   90.00
_cell.angle_beta   90.00
_cell.angle_gamma   90.00
#
_symmetry.space_group_name_H-M   'P 1'
#
loop_
_entity.id
_entity.type
_entity.pdbx_description
1 polymer ?
#
loop_
_entity_poly.entity_id
_entity_poly.type
_entity_poly.pdbx_seq_one_letter_code
_entity_poly.pdbx_strand_id
1 'polypeptide(L)'
;MMKFNVGDFMAELNKQLLATTSGKACEDNIVLSSNVRVTVLTDKMLRVEYNPDGVFTDLPSQTVWYRDFGKVEFSTKTDNDILVVETKSVIFNINNHTGSFKSAVIDGEEKTYNSSHNLKGTTRTLDGTYGPKELDEGIVSTDGVSVYDDSKTLLLNDDGTLSLREKGTKDIYVFAYGNDYINWIKDFYKITGKPPLVPRYVLGNWWSRYRAYTQKEYEDLMSEFFRRDIPLTIATVDMDWHWVDIKSKFGKQTKKEQHWNSGWTGYSWNTELFPDYKGFLTKLHDMGLKVTLNLHPADGVRSFENMYPQMAEALGIDKETEKAVEFDLTNNKYINAYFDILHHPYENEGVDFWWIDWQQGTKSKKAGLDPLWLLNHYHYLDTDREERRPLILSRYAGIGSHRYPLGFSGDTAINWSVLDFQPYFTANAANCGYTWWSHDIGGHMMGEHDDELYIRWLQMAVFLPILRLHSTSMDFLGKEPWNFSWEAEVLGTEFMRLRHKLIPYIYSMNYRTYNDGRALCEPMYYNYPEKEVAFEYKNEYMFGSELLVCPVTTKLDAKTKTAATKVWLPEGRWTNIFDGKIYKGNQEAFINSPINTIPVLAKEGAIIPMSADSGNTWECPEHLSINVYRGNNTIDFYEDDGETGKYKNGEFSISKMSVCEEGDTIKFTISGGKQLKCIPQKRIYTLEFKDVEEFDEVSVSINGIETPASYGKSFVNIEDVSVEDEITVTLTGAVAKANKPVEERVLDCLTHLNGSNMKKAFTNSRLKNCKTENDYKALVRRVKAKSFRMCLDEAIFALK
;
A
#
# COMPACT_ATOMS: atom_id res chain seq x y z
N MET A 1 17.94 57.43 -1.49
CA MET A 1 17.11 57.01 -0.33
C MET A 1 15.83 56.37 -0.91
N MET A 2 15.83 55.11 -1.19
CA MET A 2 14.62 54.32 -1.51
C MET A 2 13.88 54.07 -0.18
N LYS A 3 12.69 54.59 -0.06
CA LYS A 3 11.79 54.26 1.05
C LYS A 3 11.36 52.81 0.90
N PHE A 4 11.90 51.91 1.73
CA PHE A 4 11.29 50.61 1.93
C PHE A 4 9.91 50.83 2.58
N ASN A 5 8.86 50.48 1.87
CA ASN A 5 7.51 50.38 2.43
C ASN A 5 7.52 49.22 3.45
N VAL A 6 7.51 49.54 4.71
CA VAL A 6 7.22 48.60 5.83
C VAL A 6 5.71 48.36 5.75
N GLY A 7 5.29 47.29 5.08
CA GLY A 7 3.88 46.97 4.90
C GLY A 7 3.54 45.70 4.15
N ASP A 8 4.53 44.86 3.82
CA ASP A 8 4.21 43.47 3.45
C ASP A 8 4.04 42.63 4.74
N PHE A 9 2.86 42.76 5.37
CA PHE A 9 2.42 41.70 6.28
C PHE A 9 2.37 40.42 5.45
N MET A 10 3.20 39.42 5.76
CA MET A 10 3.10 38.12 5.14
C MET A 10 1.66 37.63 5.35
N ALA A 11 0.96 37.27 4.28
CA ALA A 11 -0.40 36.73 4.40
C ALA A 11 -0.33 35.47 5.30
N GLU A 12 -1.28 35.36 6.22
CA GLU A 12 -1.45 34.14 7.00
C GLU A 12 -1.86 33.01 6.08
N LEU A 13 -1.38 31.81 6.38
CA LEU A 13 -1.82 30.59 5.70
C LEU A 13 -3.26 30.27 6.11
N ASN A 14 -4.06 29.79 5.18
CA ASN A 14 -5.42 29.31 5.48
C ASN A 14 -5.36 28.26 6.59
N LYS A 15 -6.24 28.36 7.58
CA LYS A 15 -6.23 27.48 8.77
C LYS A 15 -6.30 26.00 8.43
N GLN A 16 -7.00 25.67 7.35
CA GLN A 16 -7.10 24.31 6.84
C GLN A 16 -5.74 23.70 6.48
N LEU A 17 -4.78 24.52 6.09
CA LEU A 17 -3.44 24.10 5.68
C LEU A 17 -2.44 24.03 6.86
N LEU A 18 -2.90 24.24 8.09
CA LEU A 18 -2.08 24.13 9.29
C LEU A 18 -2.14 22.72 9.85
N ALA A 19 -0.98 22.07 9.98
CA ALA A 19 -0.89 20.76 10.58
C ALA A 19 -1.07 20.84 12.11
N THR A 20 -1.80 19.90 12.69
CA THR A 20 -1.88 19.74 14.14
C THR A 20 -0.67 18.93 14.63
N THR A 21 0.20 19.56 15.39
CA THR A 21 1.44 18.96 15.89
C THR A 21 1.66 19.24 17.38
N SER A 22 2.50 18.45 18.04
CA SER A 22 2.93 18.65 19.43
C SER A 22 4.39 18.25 19.56
N GLY A 23 5.28 19.20 19.29
CA GLY A 23 6.72 18.98 19.31
C GLY A 23 7.37 19.00 20.69
N LYS A 24 6.69 19.49 21.73
CA LYS A 24 7.20 19.52 23.12
C LYS A 24 7.06 18.13 23.73
N ALA A 25 8.11 17.66 24.40
CA ALA A 25 8.11 16.40 25.14
C ALA A 25 7.72 16.62 26.61
N CYS A 26 7.41 15.52 27.33
CA CYS A 26 7.26 15.54 28.78
C CYS A 26 8.56 16.05 29.46
N GLU A 27 8.47 17.05 30.28
CA GLU A 27 9.65 17.70 30.93
C GLU A 27 10.43 16.70 31.81
N ASP A 28 9.74 15.79 32.49
CA ASP A 28 10.36 14.75 33.34
C ASP A 28 11.23 13.76 32.54
N ASN A 29 11.06 13.69 31.22
CA ASN A 29 11.79 12.78 30.31
C ASN A 29 13.08 13.42 29.74
N ILE A 30 13.41 14.69 30.12
CA ILE A 30 14.50 15.45 29.51
C ILE A 30 15.73 15.43 30.42
N VAL A 31 16.87 15.04 29.84
CA VAL A 31 18.18 15.08 30.48
C VAL A 31 19.07 16.07 29.75
N LEU A 32 19.58 17.04 30.46
CA LEU A 32 20.53 18.06 29.94
C LEU A 32 21.94 17.74 30.42
N SER A 33 22.90 17.73 29.52
CA SER A 33 24.29 17.53 29.79
C SER A 33 25.15 18.40 28.88
N SER A 34 25.60 19.57 29.38
CA SER A 34 26.34 20.53 28.58
C SER A 34 25.59 20.92 27.29
N ASN A 35 26.16 20.60 26.13
CA ASN A 35 25.62 20.90 24.82
C ASN A 35 24.77 19.77 24.22
N VAL A 36 24.42 18.78 25.04
CA VAL A 36 23.61 17.63 24.63
C VAL A 36 22.30 17.61 25.41
N ARG A 37 21.18 17.47 24.71
CA ARG A 37 19.87 17.17 25.31
C ARG A 37 19.44 15.76 24.88
N VAL A 38 19.12 14.92 25.85
CA VAL A 38 18.52 13.60 25.60
C VAL A 38 17.09 13.63 26.10
N THR A 39 16.16 13.21 25.26
CA THR A 39 14.75 13.04 25.62
C THR A 39 14.37 11.57 25.51
N VAL A 40 13.91 10.97 26.61
CA VAL A 40 13.43 9.59 26.65
C VAL A 40 11.98 9.58 26.15
N LEU A 41 11.76 9.13 24.92
CA LEU A 41 10.44 9.13 24.29
C LEU A 41 9.62 7.90 24.66
N THR A 42 10.26 6.72 24.68
CA THR A 42 9.72 5.47 25.21
C THR A 42 10.86 4.71 25.87
N ASP A 43 10.58 3.56 26.47
CA ASP A 43 11.62 2.68 27.03
C ASP A 43 12.58 2.07 25.98
N LYS A 44 12.28 2.23 24.69
CA LYS A 44 13.07 1.73 23.55
C LYS A 44 13.47 2.81 22.53
N MET A 45 13.13 4.08 22.79
CA MET A 45 13.38 5.18 21.84
C MET A 45 13.82 6.45 22.53
N LEU A 46 14.93 7.04 22.04
CA LEU A 46 15.45 8.33 22.47
C LEU A 46 15.49 9.34 21.34
N ARG A 47 15.30 10.64 21.68
CA ARG A 47 15.78 11.75 20.87
C ARG A 47 17.08 12.25 21.49
N VAL A 48 18.10 12.52 20.67
CA VAL A 48 19.38 13.07 21.11
C VAL A 48 19.70 14.29 20.25
N GLU A 49 19.84 15.42 20.91
CA GLU A 49 20.18 16.68 20.28
C GLU A 49 21.55 17.15 20.72
N TYR A 50 22.28 17.78 19.82
CA TYR A 50 23.49 18.50 20.10
C TYR A 50 23.40 19.91 19.52
N ASN A 51 23.70 20.94 20.34
CA ASN A 51 23.83 22.31 19.87
C ASN A 51 25.06 22.94 20.54
N PRO A 52 26.02 23.48 19.78
CA PRO A 52 27.24 24.05 20.31
C PRO A 52 26.98 25.20 21.29
N ASP A 53 25.86 25.90 21.15
CA ASP A 53 25.47 27.03 22.02
C ASP A 53 24.52 26.62 23.17
N GLY A 54 24.16 25.33 23.28
CA GLY A 54 23.27 24.79 24.31
C GLY A 54 21.80 25.21 24.17
N VAL A 55 21.39 25.72 22.99
CA VAL A 55 20.01 26.13 22.72
C VAL A 55 19.29 25.05 21.95
N PHE A 56 18.22 24.50 22.51
CA PHE A 56 17.45 23.41 21.93
C PHE A 56 16.09 23.89 21.47
N THR A 57 15.52 23.19 20.44
CA THR A 57 14.20 23.54 19.91
C THR A 57 13.19 22.43 20.15
N ASP A 58 11.95 22.82 20.51
CA ASP A 58 10.83 21.91 20.63
C ASP A 58 9.89 21.96 19.39
N LEU A 59 10.24 22.77 18.38
CA LEU A 59 9.47 22.79 17.14
C LEU A 59 9.46 21.42 16.48
N PRO A 60 8.32 21.01 15.92
CA PRO A 60 8.26 19.84 15.04
C PRO A 60 9.16 20.02 13.82
N SER A 61 9.49 18.92 13.16
CA SER A 61 10.19 18.94 11.88
C SER A 61 9.29 18.47 10.75
N GLN A 62 9.80 18.49 9.51
CA GLN A 62 9.11 17.87 8.37
C GLN A 62 8.76 16.40 8.63
N THR A 63 9.55 15.69 9.44
CA THR A 63 9.36 14.27 9.75
C THR A 63 8.68 14.04 11.08
N VAL A 64 9.20 14.62 12.17
CA VAL A 64 8.77 14.32 13.54
C VAL A 64 7.84 15.41 14.06
N TRP A 65 6.60 15.01 14.37
CA TRP A 65 5.52 15.91 14.76
C TRP A 65 5.17 15.87 16.25
N TYR A 66 5.39 14.70 16.92
CA TYR A 66 4.94 14.45 18.27
C TYR A 66 6.09 13.96 19.15
N ARG A 67 6.16 14.41 20.41
CA ARG A 67 7.20 13.98 21.35
C ARG A 67 6.69 13.76 22.78
N ASP A 68 5.41 13.99 23.06
CA ASP A 68 4.83 13.74 24.38
C ASP A 68 4.02 12.43 24.38
N PHE A 69 4.56 11.42 25.06
CA PHE A 69 3.91 10.11 25.23
C PHE A 69 3.76 9.76 26.72
N GLY A 70 3.79 10.80 27.58
CA GLY A 70 3.75 10.66 29.02
C GLY A 70 5.12 10.41 29.64
N LYS A 71 5.13 10.28 30.97
CA LYS A 71 6.34 10.06 31.75
C LYS A 71 6.88 8.63 31.53
N VAL A 72 8.18 8.53 31.30
CA VAL A 72 8.94 7.28 31.20
C VAL A 72 9.82 7.14 32.46
N GLU A 73 9.87 5.96 33.05
CA GLU A 73 10.76 5.65 34.16
C GLU A 73 12.16 5.31 33.64
N PHE A 74 13.17 6.03 34.06
CA PHE A 74 14.57 5.80 33.68
C PHE A 74 15.54 6.34 34.73
N SER A 75 16.79 5.90 34.66
CA SER A 75 17.90 6.45 35.44
C SER A 75 19.04 6.90 34.53
N THR A 76 19.87 7.81 35.02
CA THR A 76 21.03 8.30 34.28
C THR A 76 22.28 8.27 35.12
N LYS A 77 23.41 7.99 34.50
CA LYS A 77 24.75 8.20 35.04
C LYS A 77 25.70 8.67 33.97
N THR A 78 26.69 9.43 34.32
CA THR A 78 27.80 9.82 33.44
C THR A 78 29.03 9.01 33.82
N ASP A 79 29.62 8.32 32.88
CA ASP A 79 30.87 7.58 33.04
C ASP A 79 31.86 8.08 31.97
N ASN A 80 32.86 8.84 32.42
CA ASN A 80 33.76 9.58 31.52
C ASN A 80 32.98 10.47 30.51
N ASP A 81 33.14 10.20 29.21
CA ASP A 81 32.47 10.91 28.11
C ASP A 81 31.13 10.29 27.69
N ILE A 82 30.63 9.30 28.43
CA ILE A 82 29.41 8.58 28.11
C ILE A 82 28.29 8.94 29.10
N LEU A 83 27.19 9.48 28.56
CA LEU A 83 25.92 9.55 29.27
C LEU A 83 25.20 8.21 29.07
N VAL A 84 25.03 7.48 30.15
CA VAL A 84 24.26 6.23 30.18
C VAL A 84 22.84 6.59 30.59
N VAL A 85 21.87 6.18 29.76
CA VAL A 85 20.43 6.30 30.03
C VAL A 85 19.86 4.89 30.13
N GLU A 86 19.41 4.51 31.31
CA GLU A 86 18.86 3.17 31.57
C GLU A 86 17.36 3.26 31.78
N THR A 87 16.63 2.63 30.89
CA THR A 87 15.17 2.45 30.93
C THR A 87 14.82 1.05 31.43
N LYS A 88 13.54 0.72 31.49
CA LYS A 88 13.07 -0.63 31.83
C LYS A 88 13.59 -1.71 30.85
N SER A 89 13.78 -1.39 29.59
CA SER A 89 14.05 -2.35 28.52
C SER A 89 15.44 -2.23 27.90
N VAL A 90 16.07 -1.05 27.96
CA VAL A 90 17.31 -0.75 27.22
C VAL A 90 18.25 0.13 28.04
N ILE A 91 19.54 -0.12 27.92
CA ILE A 91 20.59 0.80 28.40
C ILE A 91 21.22 1.46 27.17
N PHE A 92 21.04 2.78 27.03
CA PHE A 92 21.62 3.56 25.93
C PHE A 92 22.92 4.23 26.35
N ASN A 93 23.93 4.16 25.51
CA ASN A 93 25.22 4.82 25.67
C ASN A 93 25.37 5.96 24.65
N ILE A 94 25.38 7.20 25.11
CA ILE A 94 25.44 8.41 24.28
C ILE A 94 26.73 9.16 24.63
N ASN A 95 27.46 9.64 23.61
CA ASN A 95 28.59 10.52 23.87
C ASN A 95 28.08 11.87 24.42
N ASN A 96 28.51 12.21 25.62
CA ASN A 96 28.05 13.34 26.38
C ASN A 96 28.45 14.72 25.83
N HIS A 97 29.43 14.77 24.91
CA HIS A 97 29.92 16.02 24.31
C HIS A 97 29.44 16.28 22.90
N THR A 98 29.11 15.20 22.16
CA THR A 98 28.78 15.29 20.75
C THR A 98 27.36 14.82 20.42
N GLY A 99 26.64 14.26 21.39
CA GLY A 99 25.34 13.64 21.19
C GLY A 99 25.35 12.42 20.25
N SER A 100 26.51 11.81 19.99
CA SER A 100 26.59 10.66 19.09
C SER A 100 26.16 9.39 19.85
N PHE A 101 25.26 8.61 19.24
CA PHE A 101 24.94 7.26 19.71
C PHE A 101 26.17 6.37 19.65
N LYS A 102 26.43 5.60 20.70
CA LYS A 102 27.54 4.65 20.78
C LYS A 102 27.04 3.21 20.70
N SER A 103 26.19 2.82 21.62
CA SER A 103 25.61 1.50 21.69
C SER A 103 24.33 1.47 22.51
N ALA A 104 23.59 0.39 22.43
CA ALA A 104 22.49 0.05 23.32
C ALA A 104 22.66 -1.37 23.83
N VAL A 105 22.31 -1.64 25.11
CA VAL A 105 22.24 -3.01 25.63
C VAL A 105 20.78 -3.41 25.67
N ILE A 106 20.46 -4.48 24.93
CA ILE A 106 19.12 -5.09 24.81
C ILE A 106 19.25 -6.53 25.26
N ASP A 107 18.44 -6.96 26.22
CA ASP A 107 18.45 -8.33 26.77
C ASP A 107 19.85 -8.81 27.20
N GLY A 108 20.69 -7.87 27.71
CA GLY A 108 22.04 -8.14 28.15
C GLY A 108 23.12 -8.16 27.05
N GLU A 109 22.75 -7.97 25.79
CA GLU A 109 23.67 -7.90 24.65
C GLU A 109 23.90 -6.45 24.20
N GLU A 110 25.16 -6.08 24.03
CA GLU A 110 25.51 -4.77 23.47
C GLU A 110 25.35 -4.77 21.95
N LYS A 111 24.57 -3.81 21.44
CA LYS A 111 24.26 -3.61 20.02
C LYS A 111 24.79 -2.25 19.56
N THR A 112 25.41 -2.22 18.39
CA THR A 112 25.86 -1.00 17.71
C THR A 112 25.20 -0.88 16.34
N TYR A 113 24.93 0.33 15.90
CA TYR A 113 24.32 0.54 14.56
C TYR A 113 25.38 0.61 13.47
N ASN A 114 25.16 -0.20 12.43
CA ASN A 114 25.90 -0.14 11.17
C ASN A 114 24.91 0.06 10.02
N SER A 115 25.04 1.17 9.30
CA SER A 115 24.14 1.50 8.18
C SER A 115 24.12 0.45 7.05
N SER A 116 25.17 -0.37 6.92
CA SER A 116 25.18 -1.50 5.96
C SER A 116 24.18 -2.61 6.31
N HIS A 117 23.71 -2.65 7.56
CA HIS A 117 22.71 -3.61 8.05
C HIS A 117 21.30 -3.01 8.09
N ASN A 118 21.12 -1.78 7.55
CA ASN A 118 19.82 -1.16 7.42
C ASN A 118 18.95 -1.98 6.46
N LEU A 119 17.76 -2.35 6.91
CA LEU A 119 16.72 -2.94 6.07
C LEU A 119 16.12 -1.80 5.25
N LYS A 120 16.50 -1.71 3.99
CA LYS A 120 16.11 -0.60 3.11
C LYS A 120 14.61 -0.35 3.12
N GLY A 121 14.20 0.88 2.89
CA GLY A 121 12.81 1.32 2.82
C GLY A 121 12.27 1.31 1.38
N THR A 122 12.13 2.48 0.81
CA THR A 122 11.62 2.68 -0.54
C THR A 122 12.44 3.76 -1.27
N THR A 123 12.02 4.22 -2.44
CA THR A 123 12.65 5.33 -3.14
C THR A 123 11.61 6.22 -3.81
N ARG A 124 12.01 7.45 -4.16
CA ARG A 124 11.14 8.48 -4.73
C ARG A 124 10.39 8.03 -5.99
N THR A 125 11.08 7.33 -6.88
CA THR A 125 10.53 6.95 -8.19
C THR A 125 11.26 5.77 -8.82
N LEU A 126 10.54 4.99 -9.59
CA LEU A 126 11.05 3.95 -10.48
C LEU A 126 11.05 4.40 -11.95
N ASP A 127 10.91 5.72 -12.24
CA ASP A 127 10.90 6.23 -13.61
C ASP A 127 12.09 5.71 -14.42
N GLY A 128 11.79 5.22 -15.61
CA GLY A 128 12.78 4.72 -16.55
C GLY A 128 13.51 3.44 -16.13
N THR A 129 13.07 2.75 -15.08
CA THR A 129 13.74 1.52 -14.64
C THR A 129 13.36 0.32 -15.49
N TYR A 130 14.34 -0.58 -15.69
CA TYR A 130 14.21 -1.85 -16.41
C TYR A 130 14.26 -3.06 -15.47
N GLY A 131 14.30 -2.85 -14.16
CA GLY A 131 14.45 -3.88 -13.15
C GLY A 131 14.80 -3.28 -11.79
N PRO A 132 15.59 -3.99 -10.96
CA PRO A 132 15.93 -3.53 -9.61
C PRO A 132 16.58 -2.15 -9.57
N LYS A 133 16.21 -1.36 -8.57
CA LYS A 133 16.78 -0.06 -8.24
C LYS A 133 17.20 -0.07 -6.76
N GLU A 134 18.23 0.68 -6.44
CA GLU A 134 18.65 0.89 -5.05
C GLU A 134 17.57 1.65 -4.30
N LEU A 135 17.29 1.20 -3.07
CA LEU A 135 16.31 1.80 -2.17
C LEU A 135 17.02 2.66 -1.13
N ASP A 136 16.35 3.73 -0.72
CA ASP A 136 16.79 4.58 0.37
C ASP A 136 16.74 3.81 1.71
N GLU A 137 17.39 4.33 2.73
CA GLU A 137 17.39 3.71 4.07
C GLU A 137 15.97 3.69 4.67
N GLY A 138 15.66 2.58 5.34
CA GLY A 138 14.49 2.44 6.20
C GLY A 138 14.79 2.88 7.63
N ILE A 139 13.81 2.70 8.52
CA ILE A 139 13.96 3.01 9.94
C ILE A 139 14.51 1.81 10.71
N VAL A 140 14.38 0.59 10.17
CA VAL A 140 14.72 -0.67 10.85
C VAL A 140 16.04 -1.26 10.36
N SER A 141 16.66 -2.11 11.18
CA SER A 141 17.98 -2.71 10.93
C SER A 141 18.04 -4.11 11.52
N THR A 142 18.86 -4.98 10.93
CA THR A 142 19.16 -6.31 11.50
C THR A 142 20.07 -6.25 12.73
N ASP A 143 20.68 -5.08 13.02
CA ASP A 143 21.45 -4.87 14.26
C ASP A 143 20.56 -4.80 15.52
N GLY A 144 19.24 -4.70 15.36
CA GLY A 144 18.30 -4.48 16.47
C GLY A 144 18.27 -3.04 16.99
N VAL A 145 19.11 -2.17 16.43
CA VAL A 145 19.18 -0.74 16.72
C VAL A 145 19.30 0.06 15.41
N SER A 146 18.74 1.27 15.36
CA SER A 146 19.01 2.21 14.27
C SER A 146 19.02 3.66 14.76
N VAL A 147 19.54 4.51 13.90
CA VAL A 147 19.62 5.96 14.14
C VAL A 147 19.02 6.67 12.94
N TYR A 148 17.92 7.38 13.15
CA TYR A 148 17.36 8.29 12.15
C TYR A 148 17.91 9.70 12.38
N ASP A 149 18.56 10.28 11.38
CA ASP A 149 19.14 11.62 11.42
C ASP A 149 18.17 12.65 10.85
N ASP A 150 17.49 13.39 11.71
CA ASP A 150 16.55 14.46 11.37
C ASP A 150 17.21 15.84 11.23
N SER A 151 18.54 15.93 11.39
CA SER A 151 19.28 17.21 11.45
C SER A 151 19.17 18.05 10.17
N LYS A 152 18.81 17.45 9.04
CA LYS A 152 18.69 18.11 7.73
C LYS A 152 17.29 18.55 7.36
N THR A 153 16.27 18.07 8.05
CA THR A 153 14.87 18.46 7.82
C THR A 153 14.62 19.87 8.36
N LEU A 154 13.69 20.58 7.76
CA LEU A 154 13.28 21.89 8.23
C LEU A 154 12.34 21.78 9.42
N LEU A 155 12.32 22.81 10.25
CA LEU A 155 11.42 22.95 11.38
C LEU A 155 10.09 23.54 10.91
N LEU A 156 8.99 22.99 11.41
CA LEU A 156 7.64 23.46 11.15
C LEU A 156 7.22 24.44 12.25
N ASN A 157 6.95 25.68 11.86
CA ASN A 157 6.49 26.74 12.76
C ASN A 157 4.97 26.66 12.96
N ASP A 158 4.47 27.26 14.03
CA ASP A 158 3.03 27.27 14.38
C ASP A 158 2.14 27.95 13.31
N ASP A 159 2.72 28.86 12.53
CA ASP A 159 2.05 29.53 11.40
C ASP A 159 2.06 28.71 10.08
N GLY A 160 2.54 27.47 10.15
CA GLY A 160 2.67 26.56 9.00
C GLY A 160 3.88 26.82 8.11
N THR A 161 4.68 27.87 8.39
CA THR A 161 5.92 28.11 7.66
C THR A 161 7.03 27.17 8.11
N LEU A 162 8.05 27.02 7.28
CA LEU A 162 9.22 26.19 7.59
C LEU A 162 10.44 27.08 7.87
N SER A 163 11.25 26.70 8.86
CA SER A 163 12.49 27.38 9.20
C SER A 163 13.70 26.46 9.12
N LEU A 164 14.87 27.05 8.80
CA LEU A 164 16.13 26.31 8.79
C LEU A 164 16.58 26.03 10.24
N ARG A 165 17.23 24.90 10.42
CA ARG A 165 17.94 24.60 11.67
C ARG A 165 19.21 25.43 11.78
N GLU A 166 19.68 25.70 13.00
CA GLU A 166 20.97 26.34 13.24
C GLU A 166 22.10 25.44 12.75
N LYS A 167 23.18 26.11 12.25
CA LYS A 167 24.33 25.37 11.73
C LYS A 167 25.08 24.65 12.86
N GLY A 168 25.50 23.42 12.58
CA GLY A 168 26.27 22.60 13.52
C GLY A 168 25.41 21.86 14.55
N THR A 169 24.08 22.03 14.52
CA THR A 169 23.18 21.25 15.37
C THR A 169 22.99 19.85 14.84
N LYS A 170 22.72 18.90 15.75
CA LYS A 170 22.27 17.53 15.43
C LYS A 170 20.93 17.29 16.13
N ASP A 171 20.10 16.49 15.49
CA ASP A 171 18.82 16.00 16.01
C ASP A 171 18.61 14.58 15.49
N ILE A 172 18.87 13.60 16.34
CA ILE A 172 18.78 12.19 15.94
C ILE A 172 17.77 11.44 16.82
N TYR A 173 17.15 10.43 16.24
CA TYR A 173 16.26 9.50 16.92
C TYR A 173 16.90 8.12 16.94
N VAL A 174 17.08 7.57 18.13
CA VAL A 174 17.70 6.25 18.36
C VAL A 174 16.58 5.26 18.68
N PHE A 175 16.51 4.18 17.93
CA PHE A 175 15.57 3.09 18.13
C PHE A 175 16.34 1.84 18.56
N ALA A 176 15.86 1.14 19.59
CA ALA A 176 16.50 -0.05 20.15
C ALA A 176 15.45 -1.12 20.48
N TYR A 177 15.05 -1.88 19.47
CA TYR A 177 13.91 -2.80 19.51
C TYR A 177 14.31 -4.27 19.37
N GLY A 178 15.61 -4.59 19.14
CA GLY A 178 16.01 -5.95 18.78
C GLY A 178 15.33 -6.40 17.48
N ASN A 179 14.72 -7.56 17.51
CA ASN A 179 14.00 -8.11 16.37
C ASN A 179 12.49 -7.79 16.37
N ASP A 180 12.04 -6.87 17.25
CA ASP A 180 10.62 -6.47 17.34
C ASP A 180 10.27 -5.37 16.33
N TYR A 181 10.34 -5.70 15.03
CA TYR A 181 10.08 -4.77 13.93
C TYR A 181 8.68 -4.17 13.97
N ILE A 182 7.70 -4.91 14.49
CA ILE A 182 6.31 -4.46 14.58
C ILE A 182 6.19 -3.27 15.55
N ASN A 183 6.69 -3.40 16.78
CA ASN A 183 6.64 -2.31 17.75
C ASN A 183 7.60 -1.17 17.39
N TRP A 184 8.67 -1.47 16.65
CA TRP A 184 9.58 -0.45 16.13
C TRP A 184 8.83 0.53 15.20
N ILE A 185 8.10 0.01 14.21
CA ILE A 185 7.30 0.83 13.30
C ILE A 185 6.12 1.51 14.03
N LYS A 186 5.49 0.84 14.99
CA LYS A 186 4.45 1.47 15.82
C LYS A 186 4.95 2.70 16.56
N ASP A 187 6.12 2.61 17.17
CA ASP A 187 6.70 3.74 17.89
C ASP A 187 7.25 4.82 16.94
N PHE A 188 7.73 4.45 15.76
CA PHE A 188 8.01 5.39 14.69
C PHE A 188 6.75 6.21 14.31
N TYR A 189 5.59 5.58 14.19
CA TYR A 189 4.33 6.28 13.94
C TYR A 189 3.89 7.17 15.11
N LYS A 190 4.25 6.86 16.34
CA LYS A 190 3.97 7.77 17.46
C LYS A 190 4.64 9.14 17.25
N ILE A 191 5.89 9.16 16.85
CA ILE A 191 6.64 10.41 16.66
C ILE A 191 6.32 11.11 15.33
N THR A 192 5.91 10.38 14.29
CA THR A 192 5.71 10.94 12.95
C THR A 192 4.25 11.15 12.58
N GLY A 193 3.31 10.62 13.36
CA GLY A 193 1.89 10.49 13.03
C GLY A 193 1.56 9.16 12.36
N LYS A 194 0.36 8.68 12.57
CA LYS A 194 -0.11 7.41 12.01
C LYS A 194 -0.37 7.52 10.50
N PRO A 195 -0.26 6.42 9.75
CA PRO A 195 -0.83 6.34 8.41
C PRO A 195 -2.36 6.51 8.53
N PRO A 196 -2.99 7.32 7.66
CA PRO A 196 -4.44 7.52 7.73
C PRO A 196 -5.21 6.30 7.21
N LEU A 197 -6.48 6.20 7.61
CA LEU A 197 -7.42 5.24 7.03
C LEU A 197 -7.82 5.74 5.64
N VAL A 198 -7.34 5.09 4.58
CA VAL A 198 -7.64 5.52 3.21
C VAL A 198 -9.11 5.23 2.84
N PRO A 199 -9.73 6.01 1.94
CA PRO A 199 -11.09 5.76 1.48
C PRO A 199 -11.24 4.35 0.88
N ARG A 200 -12.43 3.73 1.07
CA ARG A 200 -12.66 2.36 0.58
C ARG A 200 -12.61 2.26 -0.95
N TYR A 201 -13.08 3.29 -1.66
CA TYR A 201 -13.10 3.28 -3.12
C TYR A 201 -11.72 3.20 -3.76
N VAL A 202 -10.63 3.59 -3.08
CA VAL A 202 -9.28 3.46 -3.62
C VAL A 202 -8.80 2.01 -3.71
N LEU A 203 -9.46 1.10 -3.02
CA LEU A 203 -9.11 -0.32 -2.95
C LEU A 203 -9.64 -1.14 -4.13
N GLY A 204 -10.56 -0.61 -4.94
CA GLY A 204 -11.02 -1.23 -6.17
C GLY A 204 -10.05 -1.05 -7.33
N ASN A 205 -10.51 -1.34 -8.53
CA ASN A 205 -9.71 -1.21 -9.75
C ASN A 205 -9.78 0.22 -10.28
N TRP A 206 -8.64 0.74 -10.74
CA TRP A 206 -8.54 2.07 -11.35
C TRP A 206 -8.23 1.92 -12.84
N TRP A 207 -8.88 2.74 -13.66
CA TRP A 207 -8.43 3.02 -15.00
C TRP A 207 -7.60 4.30 -15.02
N SER A 208 -6.44 4.23 -15.67
CA SER A 208 -5.53 5.35 -15.90
C SER A 208 -4.74 5.12 -17.19
N ARG A 209 -4.56 6.15 -17.98
CA ARG A 209 -3.69 6.13 -19.15
C ARG A 209 -3.34 7.55 -19.59
N TYR A 210 -2.05 7.80 -19.83
CA TYR A 210 -1.62 9.00 -20.53
C TYR A 210 -2.04 8.87 -22.00
N ARG A 211 -3.13 9.55 -22.36
CA ARG A 211 -3.66 9.59 -23.74
C ARG A 211 -4.62 10.77 -23.88
N ALA A 212 -4.54 11.48 -25.01
CA ALA A 212 -5.48 12.54 -25.39
C ALA A 212 -6.83 11.93 -25.81
N TYR A 213 -7.64 11.54 -24.83
CA TYR A 213 -9.02 11.11 -25.06
C TYR A 213 -9.92 12.31 -25.34
N THR A 214 -10.83 12.18 -26.28
CA THR A 214 -12.03 13.02 -26.29
C THR A 214 -12.98 12.58 -25.18
N GLN A 215 -13.83 13.49 -24.71
CA GLN A 215 -14.89 13.20 -23.76
C GLN A 215 -15.65 11.91 -24.12
N LYS A 216 -16.10 11.82 -25.40
CA LYS A 216 -16.86 10.68 -25.87
C LYS A 216 -16.05 9.37 -25.84
N GLU A 217 -14.79 9.38 -26.28
CA GLU A 217 -13.94 8.19 -26.25
C GLU A 217 -13.74 7.70 -24.83
N TYR A 218 -13.58 8.58 -23.86
CA TYR A 218 -13.41 8.20 -22.46
C TYR A 218 -14.70 7.63 -21.86
N GLU A 219 -15.85 8.26 -22.14
CA GLU A 219 -17.16 7.76 -21.72
C GLU A 219 -17.48 6.38 -22.34
N ASP A 220 -17.19 6.22 -23.63
CA ASP A 220 -17.35 4.92 -24.32
C ASP A 220 -16.43 3.84 -23.72
N LEU A 221 -15.19 4.21 -23.37
CA LEU A 221 -14.24 3.31 -22.75
C LEU A 221 -14.72 2.84 -21.36
N MET A 222 -15.20 3.73 -20.50
CA MET A 222 -15.76 3.34 -19.21
C MET A 222 -16.98 2.45 -19.38
N SER A 223 -17.84 2.78 -20.33
CA SER A 223 -19.02 1.96 -20.67
C SER A 223 -18.61 0.56 -21.17
N GLU A 224 -17.50 0.44 -21.90
CA GLU A 224 -17.00 -0.85 -22.40
C GLU A 224 -16.46 -1.73 -21.26
N PHE A 225 -15.78 -1.17 -20.26
CA PHE A 225 -15.40 -1.92 -19.04
C PHE A 225 -16.64 -2.54 -18.37
N PHE A 226 -17.70 -1.76 -18.18
CA PHE A 226 -18.92 -2.24 -17.52
C PHE A 226 -19.68 -3.24 -18.38
N ARG A 227 -19.74 -3.03 -19.70
CA ARG A 227 -20.36 -3.99 -20.64
C ARG A 227 -19.67 -5.37 -20.62
N ARG A 228 -18.39 -5.41 -20.26
CA ARG A 228 -17.59 -6.63 -20.13
C ARG A 228 -17.55 -7.17 -18.69
N ASP A 229 -18.38 -6.65 -17.80
CA ASP A 229 -18.40 -7.00 -16.38
C ASP A 229 -17.03 -6.82 -15.69
N ILE A 230 -16.25 -5.85 -16.12
CA ILE A 230 -14.99 -5.45 -15.48
C ILE A 230 -15.25 -4.27 -14.56
N PRO A 231 -15.22 -4.48 -13.23
CA PRO A 231 -15.54 -3.44 -12.28
C PRO A 231 -14.41 -2.42 -12.14
N LEU A 232 -14.77 -1.15 -12.01
CA LEU A 232 -13.87 -0.03 -11.73
C LEU A 232 -14.44 0.82 -10.59
N THR A 233 -13.58 1.50 -9.84
CA THR A 233 -13.98 2.49 -8.82
C THR A 233 -13.44 3.88 -9.11
N ILE A 234 -12.36 4.01 -9.89
CA ILE A 234 -11.74 5.31 -10.17
C ILE A 234 -11.44 5.45 -11.66
N ALA A 235 -11.82 6.59 -12.20
CA ALA A 235 -11.47 7.09 -13.52
C ALA A 235 -10.39 8.17 -13.38
N THR A 236 -9.19 7.90 -13.90
CA THR A 236 -8.08 8.86 -13.90
C THR A 236 -7.98 9.52 -15.27
N VAL A 237 -8.03 10.84 -15.32
CA VAL A 237 -7.74 11.60 -16.54
C VAL A 237 -6.36 12.21 -16.41
N ASP A 238 -5.45 11.78 -17.28
CA ASP A 238 -4.08 12.26 -17.32
C ASP A 238 -4.00 13.67 -17.93
N MET A 239 -2.82 14.23 -18.06
CA MET A 239 -2.59 15.66 -18.29
C MET A 239 -3.32 16.26 -19.50
N ASP A 240 -3.82 15.45 -20.43
CA ASP A 240 -4.62 15.94 -21.58
C ASP A 240 -6.03 16.46 -21.19
N TRP A 241 -6.43 16.38 -19.91
CA TRP A 241 -7.63 17.09 -19.44
C TRP A 241 -7.50 18.60 -19.60
N HIS A 242 -6.27 19.15 -19.54
CA HIS A 242 -5.95 20.55 -19.81
C HIS A 242 -5.24 20.70 -21.16
N TRP A 243 -4.99 21.93 -21.55
CA TRP A 243 -4.29 22.24 -22.80
C TRP A 243 -2.82 21.81 -22.71
N VAL A 244 -2.40 20.89 -23.59
CA VAL A 244 -1.01 20.40 -23.68
C VAL A 244 -0.29 20.92 -24.93
N ASP A 245 -1.00 21.19 -26.03
CA ASP A 245 -0.46 21.73 -27.28
C ASP A 245 -0.38 23.28 -27.29
N ILE A 246 0.03 23.84 -26.16
CA ILE A 246 0.01 25.28 -25.85
C ILE A 246 0.74 26.13 -26.88
N LYS A 247 1.81 25.62 -27.48
CA LYS A 247 2.58 26.33 -28.50
C LYS A 247 1.78 26.58 -29.77
N SER A 248 1.03 25.62 -30.22
CA SER A 248 0.19 25.73 -31.42
C SER A 248 -1.05 26.57 -31.16
N LYS A 249 -1.65 26.46 -29.99
CA LYS A 249 -2.87 27.14 -29.59
C LYS A 249 -2.63 28.56 -29.09
N PHE A 250 -1.62 28.76 -28.26
CA PHE A 250 -1.35 30.00 -27.53
C PHE A 250 0.05 30.57 -27.81
N GLY A 251 0.65 30.25 -28.95
CA GLY A 251 2.06 30.52 -29.24
C GLY A 251 2.50 32.00 -29.23
N LYS A 252 1.57 32.96 -29.31
CA LYS A 252 1.91 34.38 -29.15
C LYS A 252 2.13 34.76 -27.69
N GLN A 253 1.38 34.16 -26.78
CA GLN A 253 1.44 34.38 -25.33
C GLN A 253 2.63 33.65 -24.72
N THR A 254 2.92 32.44 -25.19
CA THR A 254 4.06 31.64 -24.68
C THR A 254 5.43 32.14 -25.14
N LYS A 255 5.55 32.93 -26.21
CA LYS A 255 6.82 33.51 -26.66
C LYS A 255 7.46 34.49 -25.68
N LYS A 256 6.71 35.11 -24.81
CA LYS A 256 7.19 36.04 -23.78
C LYS A 256 7.65 35.30 -22.54
N GLU A 257 7.22 34.08 -22.37
CA GLU A 257 7.60 33.21 -21.26
C GLU A 257 8.79 32.37 -21.70
N GLN A 258 9.95 32.51 -21.04
CA GLN A 258 11.21 31.82 -21.40
C GLN A 258 11.19 30.30 -21.12
N HIS A 259 10.04 29.72 -20.80
CA HIS A 259 9.93 28.30 -20.48
C HIS A 259 9.60 27.47 -21.71
N TRP A 260 10.34 26.37 -21.84
CA TRP A 260 10.17 25.37 -22.87
C TRP A 260 8.77 24.73 -22.76
N ASN A 261 7.94 25.03 -23.66
CA ASN A 261 6.75 24.40 -24.25
C ASN A 261 6.31 22.99 -23.86
N SER A 262 6.62 22.47 -22.69
CA SER A 262 5.92 21.30 -22.25
C SER A 262 4.53 21.76 -21.86
N GLY A 263 3.51 21.35 -22.48
CA GLY A 263 2.14 21.54 -22.02
C GLY A 263 1.84 20.65 -20.80
N TRP A 264 2.85 20.36 -19.97
CA TRP A 264 2.68 19.53 -18.78
C TRP A 264 1.92 20.28 -17.69
N THR A 265 2.28 21.55 -17.45
CA THR A 265 1.52 22.39 -16.53
C THR A 265 0.31 23.00 -17.21
N GLY A 266 -0.87 22.83 -16.61
CA GLY A 266 -2.11 23.46 -17.04
C GLY A 266 -3.21 23.37 -15.99
N TYR A 267 -4.13 24.36 -16.04
CA TYR A 267 -5.23 24.48 -15.09
C TYR A 267 -6.56 24.78 -15.79
N SER A 268 -6.59 24.78 -17.10
CA SER A 268 -7.80 25.06 -17.89
C SER A 268 -8.18 23.85 -18.72
N TRP A 269 -9.41 23.39 -18.58
CA TRP A 269 -9.91 22.27 -19.37
C TRP A 269 -9.70 22.49 -20.86
N ASN A 270 -9.21 21.47 -21.53
CA ASN A 270 -9.12 21.41 -22.98
C ASN A 270 -10.53 21.21 -23.56
N THR A 271 -11.20 22.30 -23.86
CA THR A 271 -12.60 22.29 -24.36
C THR A 271 -12.74 21.74 -25.77
N GLU A 272 -11.65 21.50 -26.51
CA GLU A 272 -11.71 20.75 -27.78
C GLU A 272 -11.85 19.24 -27.51
N LEU A 273 -11.22 18.73 -26.46
CA LEU A 273 -11.35 17.34 -26.04
C LEU A 273 -12.57 17.12 -25.15
N PHE A 274 -12.80 18.02 -24.20
CA PHE A 274 -13.88 17.95 -23.20
C PHE A 274 -14.80 19.18 -23.30
N PRO A 275 -15.66 19.26 -24.32
CA PRO A 275 -16.52 20.43 -24.56
C PRO A 275 -17.57 20.67 -23.46
N ASP A 276 -17.99 19.62 -22.77
CA ASP A 276 -18.90 19.65 -21.61
C ASP A 276 -18.28 18.84 -20.46
N TYR A 277 -17.14 19.34 -19.93
CA TYR A 277 -16.43 18.63 -18.87
C TYR A 277 -17.26 18.48 -17.58
N LYS A 278 -18.20 19.38 -17.29
CA LYS A 278 -19.09 19.24 -16.11
C LYS A 278 -20.07 18.09 -16.29
N GLY A 279 -20.69 17.99 -17.47
CA GLY A 279 -21.53 16.84 -17.81
C GLY A 279 -20.72 15.52 -17.84
N PHE A 280 -19.47 15.57 -18.28
CA PHE A 280 -18.54 14.44 -18.25
C PHE A 280 -18.28 13.96 -16.82
N LEU A 281 -17.91 14.85 -15.89
CA LEU A 281 -17.67 14.51 -14.48
C LEU A 281 -18.94 13.93 -13.83
N THR A 282 -20.09 14.56 -14.06
CA THR A 282 -21.38 14.06 -13.56
C THR A 282 -21.66 12.64 -14.09
N LYS A 283 -21.43 12.40 -15.38
CA LYS A 283 -21.68 11.09 -16.00
C LYS A 283 -20.77 9.99 -15.41
N LEU A 284 -19.51 10.31 -15.13
CA LEU A 284 -18.61 9.35 -14.47
C LEU A 284 -19.10 9.03 -13.05
N HIS A 285 -19.57 10.01 -12.30
CA HIS A 285 -20.17 9.78 -10.97
C HIS A 285 -21.46 8.97 -11.06
N ASP A 286 -22.31 9.22 -12.06
CA ASP A 286 -23.53 8.42 -12.30
C ASP A 286 -23.21 6.95 -12.62
N MET A 287 -22.00 6.68 -13.15
CA MET A 287 -21.48 5.32 -13.37
C MET A 287 -20.85 4.72 -12.10
N GLY A 288 -20.87 5.43 -10.96
CA GLY A 288 -20.28 4.99 -9.69
C GLY A 288 -18.76 5.16 -9.62
N LEU A 289 -18.17 6.01 -10.46
CA LEU A 289 -16.73 6.24 -10.48
C LEU A 289 -16.35 7.51 -9.73
N LYS A 290 -15.25 7.46 -8.99
CA LYS A 290 -14.55 8.66 -8.50
C LYS A 290 -13.57 9.15 -9.56
N VAL A 291 -13.32 10.46 -9.61
CA VAL A 291 -12.51 11.07 -10.65
C VAL A 291 -11.29 11.77 -10.08
N THR A 292 -10.12 11.48 -10.65
CA THR A 292 -8.87 12.20 -10.35
C THR A 292 -8.23 12.74 -11.62
N LEU A 293 -7.68 13.95 -11.50
CA LEU A 293 -6.97 14.64 -12.58
C LEU A 293 -5.48 14.74 -12.24
N ASN A 294 -4.63 14.57 -13.26
CA ASN A 294 -3.19 14.71 -13.16
C ASN A 294 -2.75 16.18 -13.07
N LEU A 295 -1.73 16.47 -12.28
CA LEU A 295 -1.13 17.80 -12.10
C LEU A 295 0.39 17.78 -12.22
N HIS A 296 0.94 18.70 -13.04
CA HIS A 296 2.35 19.05 -13.11
C HIS A 296 2.52 20.56 -12.87
N PRO A 297 2.56 21.06 -11.64
CA PRO A 297 2.38 22.48 -11.33
C PRO A 297 3.60 23.37 -11.57
N ALA A 298 4.74 22.84 -12.02
CA ALA A 298 6.04 23.50 -12.00
C ALA A 298 6.13 24.82 -12.77
N ASP A 299 5.42 24.95 -13.89
CA ASP A 299 5.49 26.15 -14.74
C ASP A 299 4.58 27.30 -14.25
N GLY A 300 3.87 27.12 -13.15
CA GLY A 300 2.96 28.12 -12.59
C GLY A 300 1.73 28.36 -13.45
N VAL A 301 1.11 29.55 -13.34
CA VAL A 301 -0.13 29.88 -14.07
C VAL A 301 0.17 30.87 -15.19
N ARG A 302 -0.07 30.45 -16.41
CA ARG A 302 0.22 31.23 -17.60
C ARG A 302 -0.95 32.11 -18.02
N SER A 303 -0.67 33.16 -18.82
CA SER A 303 -1.65 34.16 -19.19
C SER A 303 -2.85 33.67 -20.02
N PHE A 304 -2.74 32.52 -20.67
CA PHE A 304 -3.82 31.87 -21.40
C PHE A 304 -4.79 31.07 -20.52
N GLU A 305 -4.42 30.79 -19.28
CA GLU A 305 -5.24 30.00 -18.35
C GLU A 305 -6.49 30.79 -17.92
N ASN A 306 -7.62 30.12 -17.85
CA ASN A 306 -8.90 30.74 -17.48
C ASN A 306 -8.84 31.42 -16.10
N MET A 307 -8.05 30.87 -15.16
CA MET A 307 -7.90 31.36 -13.79
C MET A 307 -6.77 32.41 -13.65
N TYR A 308 -6.02 32.70 -14.72
CA TYR A 308 -4.87 33.61 -14.67
C TYR A 308 -5.24 35.02 -14.15
N PRO A 309 -6.34 35.66 -14.57
CA PRO A 309 -6.67 37.00 -14.07
C PRO A 309 -6.84 37.06 -12.55
N GLN A 310 -7.51 36.04 -11.96
CA GLN A 310 -7.72 35.96 -10.52
C GLN A 310 -6.41 35.68 -9.78
N MET A 311 -5.57 34.76 -10.30
CA MET A 311 -4.26 34.46 -9.73
C MET A 311 -3.32 35.66 -9.79
N ALA A 312 -3.28 36.40 -10.91
CA ALA A 312 -2.46 37.60 -11.07
C ALA A 312 -2.90 38.69 -10.06
N GLU A 313 -4.21 38.92 -9.91
CA GLU A 313 -4.75 39.85 -8.92
C GLU A 313 -4.39 39.46 -7.49
N ALA A 314 -4.58 38.21 -7.12
CA ALA A 314 -4.28 37.70 -5.79
C ALA A 314 -2.79 37.88 -5.41
N LEU A 315 -1.88 37.80 -6.41
CA LEU A 315 -0.43 37.98 -6.21
C LEU A 315 0.06 39.40 -6.47
N GLY A 316 -0.84 40.35 -6.82
CA GLY A 316 -0.50 41.73 -7.14
C GLY A 316 0.28 41.90 -8.46
N ILE A 317 0.10 40.97 -9.39
CA ILE A 317 0.67 41.03 -10.74
C ILE A 317 -0.31 41.76 -11.64
N ASP A 318 0.19 42.74 -12.38
CA ASP A 318 -0.62 43.41 -13.41
C ASP A 318 -0.88 42.43 -14.57
N LYS A 319 -2.12 41.98 -14.69
CA LYS A 319 -2.54 40.98 -15.69
C LYS A 319 -2.32 41.45 -17.15
N GLU A 320 -2.29 42.75 -17.39
CA GLU A 320 -2.06 43.32 -18.75
C GLU A 320 -0.60 43.07 -19.19
N THR A 321 0.29 42.75 -18.28
CA THR A 321 1.68 42.35 -18.59
C THR A 321 1.78 40.97 -19.20
N GLU A 322 0.76 40.13 -19.04
CA GLU A 322 0.72 38.71 -19.43
C GLU A 322 1.91 37.91 -18.80
N LYS A 323 2.46 38.39 -17.67
CA LYS A 323 3.55 37.71 -16.96
C LYS A 323 2.99 36.51 -16.22
N ALA A 324 3.55 35.33 -16.44
CA ALA A 324 3.15 34.12 -15.72
C ALA A 324 3.24 34.30 -14.20
N VAL A 325 2.27 33.74 -13.48
CA VAL A 325 2.35 33.60 -12.02
C VAL A 325 3.27 32.43 -11.72
N GLU A 326 4.42 32.73 -11.13
CA GLU A 326 5.46 31.75 -10.86
C GLU A 326 5.02 30.77 -9.75
N PHE A 327 5.29 29.47 -9.94
CA PHE A 327 5.03 28.46 -8.92
C PHE A 327 5.92 28.67 -7.69
N ASP A 328 5.30 28.90 -6.53
CA ASP A 328 6.04 29.16 -5.29
C ASP A 328 5.26 28.75 -4.02
N LEU A 329 5.37 27.51 -3.62
CA LEU A 329 4.79 27.01 -2.35
C LEU A 329 5.55 27.44 -1.09
N THR A 330 6.45 28.44 -1.18
CA THR A 330 7.05 29.08 -0.02
C THR A 330 6.41 30.44 0.32
N ASN A 331 5.43 30.85 -0.51
CA ASN A 331 4.68 32.10 -0.39
C ASN A 331 3.22 31.81 0.01
N ASN A 332 2.84 32.20 1.22
CA ASN A 332 1.49 31.94 1.75
C ASN A 332 0.36 32.52 0.88
N LYS A 333 0.57 33.71 0.24
CA LYS A 333 -0.42 34.27 -0.71
C LYS A 333 -0.61 33.33 -1.91
N TYR A 334 0.51 32.80 -2.42
CA TYR A 334 0.44 31.84 -3.53
C TYR A 334 -0.27 30.55 -3.10
N ILE A 335 0.10 30.00 -1.93
CA ILE A 335 -0.50 28.75 -1.46
C ILE A 335 -2.02 28.88 -1.32
N ASN A 336 -2.50 29.92 -0.64
CA ASN A 336 -3.93 30.16 -0.49
C ASN A 336 -4.63 30.31 -1.86
N ALA A 337 -4.10 31.16 -2.74
CA ALA A 337 -4.65 31.36 -4.08
C ALA A 337 -4.60 30.07 -4.94
N TYR A 338 -3.57 29.25 -4.77
CA TYR A 338 -3.39 27.98 -5.49
C TYR A 338 -4.56 27.00 -5.21
N PHE A 339 -4.99 26.89 -3.95
CA PHE A 339 -6.15 26.04 -3.62
C PHE A 339 -7.47 26.76 -3.93
N ASP A 340 -7.66 27.96 -3.46
CA ASP A 340 -8.95 28.68 -3.56
C ASP A 340 -9.36 28.98 -5.02
N ILE A 341 -8.38 29.21 -5.90
CA ILE A 341 -8.64 29.65 -7.29
C ILE A 341 -8.45 28.51 -8.30
N LEU A 342 -7.43 27.64 -8.12
CA LEU A 342 -7.09 26.64 -9.13
C LEU A 342 -7.73 25.28 -8.88
N HIS A 343 -8.02 24.91 -7.61
CA HIS A 343 -8.44 23.54 -7.25
C HIS A 343 -9.89 23.48 -6.76
N HIS A 344 -10.27 24.28 -5.77
CA HIS A 344 -11.61 24.22 -5.18
C HIS A 344 -12.74 24.39 -6.19
N PRO A 345 -12.66 25.26 -7.23
CA PRO A 345 -13.70 25.34 -8.25
C PRO A 345 -13.93 23.99 -8.95
N TYR A 346 -12.86 23.29 -9.34
CA TYR A 346 -12.99 22.00 -10.04
C TYR A 346 -13.44 20.87 -9.11
N GLU A 347 -13.02 20.90 -7.84
CA GLU A 347 -13.54 19.97 -6.85
C GLU A 347 -15.04 20.14 -6.64
N ASN A 348 -15.53 21.38 -6.60
CA ASN A 348 -16.96 21.68 -6.53
C ASN A 348 -17.72 21.27 -7.81
N GLU A 349 -17.02 21.09 -8.92
CA GLU A 349 -17.55 20.64 -10.20
C GLU A 349 -17.47 19.13 -10.41
N GLY A 350 -16.81 18.38 -9.46
CA GLY A 350 -16.81 16.92 -9.46
C GLY A 350 -15.44 16.26 -9.54
N VAL A 351 -14.33 16.97 -9.28
CA VAL A 351 -13.02 16.34 -9.09
C VAL A 351 -12.91 15.84 -7.64
N ASP A 352 -12.74 14.53 -7.43
CA ASP A 352 -12.73 13.94 -6.10
C ASP A 352 -11.39 14.11 -5.38
N PHE A 353 -10.26 13.97 -6.08
CA PHE A 353 -8.92 14.18 -5.54
C PHE A 353 -7.92 14.45 -6.66
N TRP A 354 -6.65 14.76 -6.30
CA TRP A 354 -5.63 15.18 -7.24
C TRP A 354 -4.49 14.16 -7.33
N TRP A 355 -4.04 13.90 -8.58
CA TRP A 355 -2.82 13.17 -8.87
C TRP A 355 -1.68 14.16 -9.15
N ILE A 356 -0.71 14.24 -8.21
CA ILE A 356 0.41 15.16 -8.26
C ILE A 356 1.62 14.43 -8.81
N ASP A 357 1.95 14.69 -10.06
CA ASP A 357 3.10 14.10 -10.73
C ASP A 357 4.27 15.09 -10.81
N TRP A 358 5.05 15.15 -9.74
CA TRP A 358 6.18 16.04 -9.65
C TRP A 358 7.47 15.38 -10.09
N GLN A 359 7.96 15.74 -11.29
CA GLN A 359 9.22 15.25 -11.90
C GLN A 359 10.29 16.35 -12.06
N GLN A 360 10.08 17.55 -11.49
CA GLN A 360 10.88 18.75 -11.72
C GLN A 360 11.97 18.97 -10.66
N GLY A 361 12.43 17.89 -10.03
CA GLY A 361 13.56 17.89 -9.10
C GLY A 361 13.22 18.28 -7.66
N THR A 362 14.24 18.60 -6.86
CA THR A 362 14.16 18.76 -5.40
C THR A 362 14.48 20.18 -4.91
N LYS A 363 14.60 21.16 -5.82
CA LYS A 363 15.01 22.53 -5.46
C LYS A 363 13.80 23.48 -5.45
N SER A 364 13.64 24.22 -4.37
CA SER A 364 12.71 25.35 -4.24
C SER A 364 13.47 26.66 -4.00
N LYS A 365 12.73 27.77 -3.84
CA LYS A 365 13.29 29.07 -3.43
C LYS A 365 13.86 29.02 -2.01
N LYS A 366 13.45 28.06 -1.18
CA LYS A 366 14.00 27.86 0.16
C LYS A 366 15.02 26.74 0.17
N ALA A 367 16.22 27.03 0.64
CA ALA A 367 17.30 26.04 0.72
C ALA A 367 16.89 24.80 1.54
N GLY A 368 17.20 23.61 1.05
CA GLY A 368 16.91 22.35 1.74
C GLY A 368 15.43 21.91 1.69
N LEU A 369 14.55 22.65 1.01
CA LEU A 369 13.14 22.35 0.91
C LEU A 369 12.80 21.74 -0.47
N ASP A 370 12.27 20.53 -0.45
CA ASP A 370 11.78 19.83 -1.65
C ASP A 370 10.34 20.29 -1.96
N PRO A 371 10.07 20.78 -3.19
CA PRO A 371 8.71 21.14 -3.60
C PRO A 371 7.71 20.00 -3.50
N LEU A 372 8.14 18.76 -3.75
CA LEU A 372 7.26 17.59 -3.63
C LEU A 372 6.76 17.40 -2.20
N TRP A 373 7.61 17.64 -1.18
CA TRP A 373 7.18 17.56 0.20
C TRP A 373 6.07 18.57 0.49
N LEU A 374 6.23 19.83 0.01
CA LEU A 374 5.20 20.87 0.18
C LEU A 374 3.90 20.53 -0.56
N LEU A 375 4.02 20.03 -1.79
CA LEU A 375 2.85 19.59 -2.57
C LEU A 375 2.08 18.51 -1.82
N ASN A 376 2.76 17.47 -1.33
CA ASN A 376 2.13 16.40 -0.57
C ASN A 376 1.49 16.94 0.71
N HIS A 377 2.21 17.77 1.45
CA HIS A 377 1.75 18.32 2.72
C HIS A 377 0.50 19.17 2.55
N TYR A 378 0.55 20.19 1.69
CA TYR A 378 -0.57 21.12 1.56
C TYR A 378 -1.76 20.52 0.82
N HIS A 379 -1.56 19.74 -0.27
CA HIS A 379 -2.67 19.08 -0.93
C HIS A 379 -3.38 18.09 0.00
N TYR A 380 -2.62 17.34 0.80
CA TYR A 380 -3.22 16.41 1.74
C TYR A 380 -4.04 17.12 2.82
N LEU A 381 -3.51 18.19 3.42
CA LEU A 381 -4.23 19.00 4.42
C LEU A 381 -5.44 19.69 3.81
N ASP A 382 -5.32 20.22 2.60
CA ASP A 382 -6.43 20.88 1.90
C ASP A 382 -7.58 19.92 1.63
N THR A 383 -7.29 18.65 1.35
CA THR A 383 -8.33 17.63 1.11
C THR A 383 -8.99 17.09 2.38
N ASP A 384 -8.44 17.33 3.60
CA ASP A 384 -9.06 16.94 4.89
C ASP A 384 -10.18 17.92 5.26
N ARG A 385 -11.25 17.91 4.51
CA ARG A 385 -12.47 18.71 4.74
C ARG A 385 -13.60 17.84 5.28
N GLU A 386 -14.53 18.46 6.00
CA GLU A 386 -15.52 17.82 6.87
C GLU A 386 -16.23 16.58 6.29
N GLU A 387 -16.55 16.59 4.99
CA GLU A 387 -17.34 15.54 4.35
C GLU A 387 -16.52 14.49 3.59
N ARG A 388 -15.18 14.55 3.63
CA ARG A 388 -14.34 13.59 2.94
C ARG A 388 -13.04 13.26 3.68
N ARG A 389 -12.51 12.05 3.46
CA ARG A 389 -11.17 11.68 3.91
C ARG A 389 -10.12 12.32 3.02
N PRO A 390 -9.03 12.81 3.61
CA PRO A 390 -7.93 13.36 2.84
C PRO A 390 -7.28 12.27 1.97
N LEU A 391 -6.99 12.64 0.74
CA LEU A 391 -6.41 11.75 -0.26
C LEU A 391 -5.65 12.52 -1.31
N ILE A 392 -4.48 12.02 -1.68
CA ILE A 392 -3.73 12.42 -2.88
C ILE A 392 -3.21 11.17 -3.58
N LEU A 393 -2.86 11.28 -4.85
CA LEU A 393 -1.96 10.33 -5.52
C LEU A 393 -0.69 11.10 -5.86
N SER A 394 0.45 10.73 -5.26
CA SER A 394 1.69 11.49 -5.43
C SER A 394 2.93 10.59 -5.26
N ARG A 395 4.12 11.17 -5.36
CA ARG A 395 5.38 10.45 -5.22
C ARG A 395 5.89 10.51 -3.78
N TYR A 396 6.76 9.56 -3.40
CA TYR A 396 7.43 9.55 -2.11
C TYR A 396 8.41 10.72 -1.97
N ALA A 397 8.30 11.49 -0.91
CA ALA A 397 9.11 12.69 -0.64
C ALA A 397 10.02 12.54 0.58
N GLY A 398 10.35 11.32 0.99
CA GLY A 398 11.19 11.01 2.16
C GLY A 398 10.41 10.48 3.36
N ILE A 399 11.14 10.18 4.43
CA ILE A 399 10.58 9.66 5.69
C ILE A 399 9.52 10.64 6.23
N GLY A 400 8.37 10.11 6.66
CA GLY A 400 7.20 10.88 7.06
C GLY A 400 6.11 11.00 5.97
N SER A 401 6.40 10.62 4.72
CA SER A 401 5.43 10.67 3.60
C SER A 401 4.24 9.73 3.78
N HIS A 402 4.32 8.76 4.68
CA HIS A 402 3.20 7.85 4.99
C HIS A 402 1.95 8.57 5.51
N ARG A 403 2.09 9.82 5.96
CA ARG A 403 0.97 10.68 6.36
C ARG A 403 0.11 11.12 5.17
N TYR A 404 0.63 11.04 3.97
CA TYR A 404 0.05 11.61 2.75
C TYR A 404 -0.18 10.55 1.66
N PRO A 405 -1.03 9.53 1.90
CA PRO A 405 -1.33 8.54 0.87
C PRO A 405 -2.18 9.16 -0.26
N LEU A 406 -2.04 8.58 -1.50
CA LEU A 406 -1.31 7.39 -1.86
C LEU A 406 0.00 7.75 -2.56
N GLY A 407 0.91 6.76 -2.63
CA GLY A 407 2.09 6.85 -3.48
C GLY A 407 1.91 6.15 -4.83
N PHE A 408 2.52 6.69 -5.90
CA PHE A 408 2.73 5.92 -7.13
C PHE A 408 4.21 5.86 -7.48
N SER A 409 4.64 4.73 -8.05
CA SER A 409 6.07 4.44 -8.23
C SER A 409 6.66 5.05 -9.50
N GLY A 410 5.83 5.51 -10.45
CA GLY A 410 6.28 6.13 -11.69
C GLY A 410 6.45 5.17 -12.86
N ASP A 411 7.07 5.67 -13.93
CA ASP A 411 7.05 5.18 -15.30
C ASP A 411 8.06 4.05 -15.53
N THR A 412 7.67 2.81 -15.29
CA THR A 412 8.55 1.64 -15.45
C THR A 412 8.50 1.04 -16.86
N ALA A 413 9.56 0.34 -17.27
CA ALA A 413 9.56 -0.42 -18.50
C ALA A 413 8.70 -1.69 -18.40
N ILE A 414 8.10 -2.09 -19.52
CA ILE A 414 7.30 -3.32 -19.62
C ILE A 414 8.25 -4.50 -19.79
N ASN A 415 8.62 -5.18 -18.72
CA ASN A 415 9.43 -6.39 -18.76
C ASN A 415 9.35 -7.21 -17.47
N TRP A 416 9.79 -8.45 -17.54
CA TRP A 416 9.80 -9.41 -16.43
C TRP A 416 10.67 -9.01 -15.24
N SER A 417 11.75 -8.27 -15.46
CA SER A 417 12.66 -7.85 -14.37
C SER A 417 12.03 -6.76 -13.50
N VAL A 418 11.20 -5.89 -14.08
CA VAL A 418 10.40 -4.92 -13.31
C VAL A 418 9.32 -5.64 -12.49
N LEU A 419 8.60 -6.58 -13.11
CA LEU A 419 7.62 -7.42 -12.39
C LEU A 419 8.27 -8.15 -11.22
N ASP A 420 9.49 -8.70 -11.41
CA ASP A 420 10.22 -9.42 -10.35
C ASP A 420 10.66 -8.50 -9.19
N PHE A 421 10.89 -7.23 -9.46
CA PHE A 421 11.34 -6.28 -8.42
C PHE A 421 10.19 -5.68 -7.61
N GLN A 422 9.00 -5.54 -8.18
CA GLN A 422 7.89 -4.82 -7.54
C GLN A 422 7.36 -5.46 -6.24
N PRO A 423 7.28 -6.80 -6.06
CA PRO A 423 6.89 -7.40 -4.79
C PRO A 423 7.82 -6.98 -3.64
N TYR A 424 9.13 -7.10 -3.85
CA TYR A 424 10.14 -6.66 -2.88
C TYR A 424 10.03 -5.17 -2.59
N PHE A 425 9.94 -4.34 -3.63
CA PHE A 425 9.78 -2.89 -3.47
C PHE A 425 8.57 -2.52 -2.60
N THR A 426 7.44 -3.18 -2.84
CA THR A 426 6.19 -2.90 -2.13
C THR A 426 6.24 -3.32 -0.67
N ALA A 427 6.64 -4.56 -0.39
CA ALA A 427 6.70 -5.07 0.97
C ALA A 427 7.77 -4.34 1.80
N ASN A 428 8.93 -4.07 1.19
CA ASN A 428 10.05 -3.43 1.86
C ASN A 428 9.77 -1.98 2.28
N ALA A 429 8.83 -1.30 1.61
CA ALA A 429 8.41 0.05 1.97
C ALA A 429 7.81 0.15 3.40
N ALA A 430 7.35 -0.96 3.97
CA ALA A 430 6.96 -1.05 5.37
C ALA A 430 8.08 -0.64 6.33
N ASN A 431 9.36 -0.83 5.96
CA ASN A 431 10.54 -0.44 6.76
C ASN A 431 10.71 1.08 6.94
N CYS A 432 9.98 1.90 6.18
CA CYS A 432 9.88 3.34 6.38
C CYS A 432 8.43 3.81 6.61
N GLY A 433 7.55 2.87 6.93
CA GLY A 433 6.15 3.13 7.21
C GLY A 433 5.29 3.49 6.00
N TYR A 434 5.83 3.43 4.77
CA TYR A 434 5.14 3.88 3.56
C TYR A 434 4.43 2.70 2.87
N THR A 435 3.15 2.49 3.16
CA THR A 435 2.45 1.22 2.89
C THR A 435 1.50 1.24 1.69
N TRP A 436 1.13 2.43 1.18
CA TRP A 436 0.08 2.59 0.15
C TRP A 436 0.67 2.92 -1.23
N TRP A 437 1.41 1.97 -1.80
CA TRP A 437 1.97 2.08 -3.13
C TRP A 437 0.99 1.70 -4.25
N SER A 438 0.97 2.50 -5.31
CA SER A 438 0.39 2.22 -6.61
C SER A 438 1.48 2.05 -7.65
N HIS A 439 1.46 0.96 -8.41
CA HIS A 439 2.32 0.74 -9.58
C HIS A 439 1.55 0.95 -10.87
N ASP A 440 2.28 1.16 -11.97
CA ASP A 440 1.73 1.09 -13.32
C ASP A 440 1.56 -0.38 -13.69
N ILE A 441 0.37 -0.94 -13.46
CA ILE A 441 0.11 -2.36 -13.67
C ILE A 441 0.11 -2.69 -15.16
N GLY A 442 0.97 -3.65 -15.52
CA GLY A 442 1.30 -3.98 -16.89
C GLY A 442 2.51 -3.22 -17.45
N GLY A 443 3.11 -2.32 -16.65
CA GLY A 443 4.23 -1.46 -17.02
C GLY A 443 3.82 -0.26 -17.87
N HIS A 444 4.59 0.83 -17.80
CA HIS A 444 4.23 2.11 -18.40
C HIS A 444 4.62 2.23 -19.87
N MET A 445 5.87 1.94 -20.20
CA MET A 445 6.45 2.25 -21.52
C MET A 445 7.42 1.18 -21.99
N MET A 446 7.82 1.30 -23.28
CA MET A 446 8.76 0.39 -23.92
C MET A 446 8.33 -1.09 -23.84
N GLY A 447 9.25 -2.02 -24.00
CA GLY A 447 8.98 -3.45 -23.91
C GLY A 447 8.28 -4.03 -25.13
N GLU A 448 7.71 -5.20 -24.95
CA GLU A 448 7.01 -5.96 -26.01
C GLU A 448 5.60 -6.32 -25.53
N HIS A 449 4.71 -6.56 -26.48
CA HIS A 449 3.40 -7.10 -26.19
C HIS A 449 3.57 -8.58 -25.74
N ASP A 450 3.26 -8.86 -24.48
CA ASP A 450 3.44 -10.18 -23.85
C ASP A 450 2.22 -10.44 -22.96
N ASP A 451 1.31 -11.27 -23.45
CA ASP A 451 0.06 -11.63 -22.77
C ASP A 451 0.32 -12.28 -21.41
N GLU A 452 1.34 -13.14 -21.33
CA GLU A 452 1.68 -13.81 -20.07
C GLU A 452 2.17 -12.81 -19.03
N LEU A 453 3.05 -11.87 -19.43
CA LEU A 453 3.54 -10.82 -18.55
C LEU A 453 2.38 -9.96 -18.01
N TYR A 454 1.43 -9.60 -18.89
CA TYR A 454 0.25 -8.83 -18.50
C TYR A 454 -0.61 -9.57 -17.48
N ILE A 455 -0.91 -10.86 -17.74
CA ILE A 455 -1.69 -11.70 -16.80
C ILE A 455 -0.98 -11.80 -15.45
N ARG A 456 0.34 -12.09 -15.44
CA ARG A 456 1.12 -12.21 -14.21
C ARG A 456 1.17 -10.90 -13.42
N TRP A 457 1.22 -9.76 -14.10
CA TRP A 457 1.15 -8.46 -13.46
C TRP A 457 -0.20 -8.19 -12.82
N LEU A 458 -1.30 -8.52 -13.52
CA LEU A 458 -2.65 -8.42 -12.95
C LEU A 458 -2.85 -9.34 -11.75
N GLN A 459 -2.37 -10.59 -11.84
CA GLN A 459 -2.43 -11.56 -10.73
C GLN A 459 -1.75 -11.01 -9.48
N MET A 460 -0.55 -10.46 -9.63
CA MET A 460 0.16 -9.80 -8.53
C MET A 460 -0.63 -8.58 -8.01
N ALA A 461 -1.15 -7.76 -8.92
CA ALA A 461 -1.81 -6.50 -8.57
C ALA A 461 -3.05 -6.66 -7.69
N VAL A 462 -3.76 -7.79 -7.79
CA VAL A 462 -4.89 -8.12 -6.89
C VAL A 462 -4.45 -8.10 -5.42
N PHE A 463 -3.22 -8.51 -5.16
CA PHE A 463 -2.61 -8.62 -3.82
C PHE A 463 -1.58 -7.53 -3.55
N LEU A 464 -1.71 -6.38 -4.20
CA LEU A 464 -0.98 -5.15 -3.90
C LEU A 464 -1.90 -4.10 -3.24
N PRO A 465 -1.36 -3.05 -2.61
CA PRO A 465 -2.19 -2.04 -1.97
C PRO A 465 -3.19 -1.38 -2.93
N ILE A 466 -2.75 -0.97 -4.12
CA ILE A 466 -3.57 -0.32 -5.14
C ILE A 466 -3.43 -1.06 -6.48
N LEU A 467 -4.57 -1.33 -7.14
CA LEU A 467 -4.61 -1.87 -8.50
C LEU A 467 -4.98 -0.76 -9.48
N ARG A 468 -3.99 -0.15 -10.11
CA ARG A 468 -4.16 0.91 -11.11
C ARG A 468 -3.54 0.46 -12.43
N LEU A 469 -4.38 0.21 -13.44
CA LEU A 469 -3.92 0.04 -14.82
C LEU A 469 -3.42 1.39 -15.32
N HIS A 470 -2.18 1.46 -15.80
CA HIS A 470 -1.64 2.70 -16.36
C HIS A 470 -0.58 2.43 -17.43
N SER A 471 -0.51 3.31 -18.42
CA SER A 471 0.49 3.27 -19.49
C SER A 471 0.60 4.62 -20.22
N THR A 472 1.61 4.74 -21.07
CA THR A 472 1.86 5.93 -21.90
C THR A 472 0.89 6.04 -23.10
N SER A 473 0.98 7.14 -23.82
CA SER A 473 0.13 7.53 -24.94
C SER A 473 0.26 6.68 -26.21
N MET A 474 1.30 5.85 -26.31
CA MET A 474 1.54 5.01 -27.50
C MET A 474 0.35 4.05 -27.72
N ASP A 475 -0.19 4.01 -28.94
CA ASP A 475 -1.41 3.24 -29.27
C ASP A 475 -1.33 1.75 -28.91
N PHE A 476 -0.12 1.15 -28.99
CA PHE A 476 0.10 -0.28 -28.77
C PHE A 476 0.29 -0.67 -27.31
N LEU A 477 0.28 0.29 -26.36
CA LEU A 477 0.55 0.05 -24.94
C LEU A 477 -0.70 0.16 -24.04
N GLY A 478 -1.89 0.10 -24.64
CA GLY A 478 -3.14 0.04 -23.88
C GLY A 478 -3.18 -1.14 -22.91
N LYS A 479 -3.82 -0.95 -21.76
CA LYS A 479 -3.94 -1.98 -20.70
C LYS A 479 -5.37 -2.50 -20.58
N GLU A 480 -6.22 -2.13 -21.51
CA GLU A 480 -7.57 -2.68 -21.61
C GLU A 480 -7.47 -4.20 -21.83
N PRO A 481 -8.12 -5.04 -21.00
CA PRO A 481 -7.97 -6.52 -21.11
C PRO A 481 -8.27 -7.08 -22.50
N TRP A 482 -9.22 -6.47 -23.22
CA TRP A 482 -9.61 -6.89 -24.57
C TRP A 482 -8.62 -6.48 -25.69
N ASN A 483 -7.56 -5.76 -25.38
CA ASN A 483 -6.46 -5.48 -26.30
C ASN A 483 -5.41 -6.59 -26.32
N PHE A 484 -5.57 -7.62 -25.48
CA PHE A 484 -4.72 -8.80 -25.39
C PHE A 484 -5.43 -10.02 -25.99
N SER A 485 -4.83 -11.22 -25.86
CA SER A 485 -5.48 -12.45 -26.31
C SER A 485 -6.77 -12.72 -25.52
N TRP A 486 -7.65 -13.54 -26.08
CA TRP A 486 -8.87 -13.97 -25.40
C TRP A 486 -8.60 -14.58 -24.02
N GLU A 487 -7.53 -15.38 -23.88
CA GLU A 487 -7.13 -15.94 -22.58
C GLU A 487 -6.77 -14.85 -21.58
N ALA A 488 -6.02 -13.83 -22.02
CA ALA A 488 -5.65 -12.70 -21.19
C ALA A 488 -6.85 -11.81 -20.80
N GLU A 489 -7.80 -11.62 -21.71
CA GLU A 489 -9.04 -10.90 -21.40
C GLU A 489 -9.87 -11.64 -20.34
N VAL A 490 -10.09 -12.94 -20.51
CA VAL A 490 -10.87 -13.75 -19.56
C VAL A 490 -10.21 -13.75 -18.19
N LEU A 491 -8.93 -14.10 -18.13
CA LEU A 491 -8.21 -14.15 -16.85
C LEU A 491 -8.07 -12.77 -16.21
N GLY A 492 -7.78 -11.74 -17.00
CA GLY A 492 -7.69 -10.36 -16.51
C GLY A 492 -9.01 -9.91 -15.88
N THR A 493 -10.13 -10.21 -16.52
CA THR A 493 -11.47 -9.91 -16.00
C THR A 493 -11.73 -10.64 -14.66
N GLU A 494 -11.42 -11.94 -14.59
CA GLU A 494 -11.59 -12.74 -13.36
C GLU A 494 -10.75 -12.18 -12.19
N PHE A 495 -9.50 -11.80 -12.44
CA PHE A 495 -8.63 -11.22 -11.39
C PHE A 495 -9.08 -9.82 -10.98
N MET A 496 -9.53 -8.96 -11.89
CA MET A 496 -10.10 -7.67 -11.56
C MET A 496 -11.39 -7.79 -10.75
N ARG A 497 -12.23 -8.78 -11.03
CA ARG A 497 -13.42 -9.10 -10.22
C ARG A 497 -13.04 -9.66 -8.85
N LEU A 498 -12.00 -10.50 -8.77
CA LEU A 498 -11.50 -11.01 -7.49
C LEU A 498 -11.01 -9.86 -6.59
N ARG A 499 -10.36 -8.82 -7.16
CA ARG A 499 -9.96 -7.62 -6.40
C ARG A 499 -11.15 -6.97 -5.71
N HIS A 500 -12.26 -6.78 -6.43
CA HIS A 500 -13.48 -6.19 -5.86
C HIS A 500 -14.11 -7.08 -4.78
N LYS A 501 -14.14 -8.39 -4.99
CA LYS A 501 -14.61 -9.32 -3.95
C LYS A 501 -13.79 -9.24 -2.66
N LEU A 502 -12.50 -8.98 -2.75
CA LEU A 502 -11.60 -8.88 -1.60
C LEU A 502 -11.67 -7.52 -0.87
N ILE A 503 -12.42 -6.52 -1.35
CA ILE A 503 -12.48 -5.20 -0.72
C ILE A 503 -12.85 -5.29 0.78
N PRO A 504 -13.81 -6.08 1.25
CA PRO A 504 -14.13 -6.18 2.69
C PRO A 504 -12.94 -6.64 3.54
N TYR A 505 -12.18 -7.62 3.06
CA TYR A 505 -10.94 -8.06 3.70
C TYR A 505 -9.87 -6.96 3.68
N ILE A 506 -9.59 -6.38 2.50
CA ILE A 506 -8.56 -5.35 2.34
C ILE A 506 -8.89 -4.12 3.17
N TYR A 507 -10.19 -3.76 3.27
CA TYR A 507 -10.62 -2.61 4.06
C TYR A 507 -10.47 -2.83 5.57
N SER A 508 -10.73 -4.05 6.06
CA SER A 508 -10.43 -4.42 7.45
C SER A 508 -8.92 -4.38 7.72
N MET A 509 -8.09 -4.77 6.74
CA MET A 509 -6.62 -4.65 6.85
C MET A 509 -6.14 -3.19 6.75
N ASN A 510 -6.85 -2.31 6.01
CA ASN A 510 -6.63 -0.87 6.02
C ASN A 510 -6.88 -0.28 7.43
N TYR A 511 -7.96 -0.70 8.09
CA TYR A 511 -8.20 -0.32 9.48
C TYR A 511 -7.09 -0.83 10.43
N ARG A 512 -6.61 -2.06 10.24
CA ARG A 512 -5.46 -2.60 10.97
C ARG A 512 -4.20 -1.76 10.74
N THR A 513 -3.98 -1.26 9.53
CA THR A 513 -2.87 -0.32 9.24
C THR A 513 -3.01 0.97 10.03
N TYR A 514 -4.19 1.59 10.02
CA TYR A 514 -4.49 2.81 10.75
C TYR A 514 -4.41 2.64 12.28
N ASN A 515 -4.99 1.55 12.80
CA ASN A 515 -5.11 1.31 14.24
C ASN A 515 -3.83 0.75 14.86
N ASP A 516 -3.21 -0.23 14.20
CA ASP A 516 -2.10 -1.02 14.74
C ASP A 516 -0.76 -0.77 14.05
N GLY A 517 -0.72 0.09 13.02
CA GLY A 517 0.50 0.38 12.27
C GLY A 517 1.03 -0.81 11.45
N ARG A 518 0.17 -1.80 11.14
CA ARG A 518 0.55 -2.99 10.38
C ARG A 518 0.32 -2.78 8.88
N ALA A 519 1.35 -2.90 8.06
CA ALA A 519 1.23 -2.74 6.62
C ALA A 519 0.31 -3.79 5.99
N LEU A 520 -0.35 -3.44 4.87
CA LEU A 520 -1.11 -4.43 4.08
C LEU A 520 -0.18 -5.48 3.46
N CYS A 521 0.97 -5.04 2.92
CA CYS A 521 2.02 -5.93 2.43
C CYS A 521 3.21 -5.87 3.39
N GLU A 522 3.43 -6.92 4.17
CA GLU A 522 4.51 -7.00 5.16
C GLU A 522 5.58 -7.99 4.72
N PRO A 523 6.88 -7.63 4.80
CA PRO A 523 7.94 -8.59 4.56
C PRO A 523 7.90 -9.70 5.60
N MET A 524 8.34 -10.90 5.20
CA MET A 524 8.23 -12.12 6.02
C MET A 524 8.89 -11.99 7.39
N TYR A 525 10.01 -11.29 7.50
CA TYR A 525 10.74 -11.13 8.76
C TYR A 525 10.00 -10.27 9.82
N TYR A 526 8.90 -9.57 9.47
CA TYR A 526 8.08 -8.90 10.48
C TYR A 526 7.36 -9.89 11.40
N ASN A 527 6.93 -11.01 10.84
CA ASN A 527 6.21 -12.05 11.56
C ASN A 527 7.13 -13.21 12.00
N TYR A 528 8.30 -13.33 11.37
CA TYR A 528 9.27 -14.42 11.61
C TYR A 528 10.71 -13.88 11.76
N PRO A 529 10.95 -12.94 12.69
CA PRO A 529 12.23 -12.22 12.77
C PRO A 529 13.40 -13.13 13.16
N GLU A 530 13.14 -14.29 13.82
CA GLU A 530 14.15 -15.25 14.26
C GLU A 530 14.57 -16.26 13.16
N LYS A 531 13.99 -16.13 11.96
CA LYS A 531 14.24 -17.03 10.84
C LYS A 531 15.07 -16.34 9.77
N GLU A 532 16.36 -16.71 9.64
CA GLU A 532 17.23 -16.16 8.59
C GLU A 532 16.60 -16.26 7.20
N VAL A 533 15.94 -17.38 6.91
CA VAL A 533 15.26 -17.62 5.63
C VAL A 533 14.19 -16.58 5.33
N ALA A 534 13.57 -15.95 6.33
CA ALA A 534 12.56 -14.90 6.14
C ALA A 534 13.13 -13.63 5.47
N PHE A 535 14.44 -13.42 5.54
CA PHE A 535 15.13 -12.31 4.88
C PHE A 535 15.61 -12.66 3.47
N GLU A 536 15.61 -13.94 3.09
CA GLU A 536 16.06 -14.40 1.77
C GLU A 536 14.96 -14.35 0.71
N TYR A 537 13.70 -14.63 1.11
CA TYR A 537 12.54 -14.70 0.21
C TYR A 537 11.89 -13.32 0.02
N LYS A 538 12.60 -12.42 -0.65
CA LYS A 538 12.25 -10.98 -0.76
C LYS A 538 10.93 -10.72 -1.49
N ASN A 539 10.53 -11.62 -2.40
CA ASN A 539 9.30 -11.47 -3.18
C ASN A 539 8.07 -12.09 -2.50
N GLU A 540 8.27 -12.76 -1.36
CA GLU A 540 7.18 -13.22 -0.52
C GLU A 540 6.78 -12.14 0.48
N TYR A 541 5.48 -12.02 0.73
CA TYR A 541 4.97 -11.10 1.73
C TYR A 541 3.63 -11.59 2.30
N MET A 542 3.36 -11.20 3.53
CA MET A 542 2.02 -11.32 4.09
C MET A 542 1.14 -10.22 3.52
N PHE A 543 0.00 -10.59 2.96
CA PHE A 543 -1.05 -9.68 2.53
C PHE A 543 -2.14 -9.64 3.59
N GLY A 544 -2.13 -8.59 4.41
CA GLY A 544 -2.88 -8.53 5.64
C GLY A 544 -2.36 -9.52 6.68
N SER A 545 -3.28 -10.14 7.43
CA SER A 545 -2.94 -11.12 8.47
C SER A 545 -3.16 -12.58 8.04
N GLU A 546 -3.85 -12.80 6.91
CA GLU A 546 -4.39 -14.12 6.57
C GLU A 546 -3.72 -14.81 5.39
N LEU A 547 -3.11 -14.05 4.47
CA LEU A 547 -2.63 -14.56 3.21
C LEU A 547 -1.11 -14.39 3.04
N LEU A 548 -0.44 -15.45 2.64
CA LEU A 548 0.94 -15.41 2.14
C LEU A 548 0.90 -15.35 0.61
N VAL A 549 1.51 -14.33 0.02
CA VAL A 549 1.53 -14.10 -1.43
C VAL A 549 2.93 -14.28 -1.95
N CYS A 550 3.07 -15.14 -2.99
CA CYS A 550 4.33 -15.44 -3.65
C CYS A 550 4.17 -15.20 -5.17
N PRO A 551 4.33 -13.98 -5.66
CA PRO A 551 4.07 -13.65 -7.07
C PRO A 551 4.88 -14.48 -8.05
N VAL A 552 4.25 -14.83 -9.18
CA VAL A 552 4.92 -15.49 -10.29
C VAL A 552 5.61 -14.44 -11.14
N THR A 553 6.93 -14.43 -11.11
CA THR A 553 7.78 -13.44 -11.80
C THR A 553 8.63 -14.04 -12.92
N THR A 554 8.34 -15.29 -13.30
CA THR A 554 9.04 -16.01 -14.37
C THR A 554 8.05 -16.59 -15.36
N LYS A 555 8.49 -16.76 -16.63
CA LYS A 555 7.69 -17.31 -17.70
C LYS A 555 7.33 -18.79 -17.47
N LEU A 556 6.20 -19.19 -18.02
CA LEU A 556 5.80 -20.59 -18.11
C LEU A 556 6.85 -21.42 -18.85
N ASP A 557 7.19 -22.56 -18.29
CA ASP A 557 7.97 -23.55 -19.01
C ASP A 557 7.13 -24.19 -20.14
N ALA A 558 7.68 -24.23 -21.34
CA ALA A 558 6.98 -24.72 -22.52
C ALA A 558 6.55 -26.20 -22.42
N LYS A 559 7.19 -26.99 -21.57
CA LYS A 559 6.90 -28.42 -21.39
C LYS A 559 5.87 -28.67 -20.31
N THR A 560 6.02 -28.05 -19.17
CA THR A 560 5.13 -28.26 -18.01
C THR A 560 3.89 -27.37 -18.06
N LYS A 561 3.93 -26.29 -18.85
CA LYS A 561 2.86 -25.27 -18.90
C LYS A 561 2.59 -24.63 -17.53
N THR A 562 3.61 -24.63 -16.67
CA THR A 562 3.59 -24.00 -15.34
C THR A 562 4.84 -23.13 -15.15
N ALA A 563 4.72 -22.11 -14.33
CA ALA A 563 5.86 -21.36 -13.79
C ALA A 563 6.13 -21.86 -12.37
N ALA A 564 7.38 -22.18 -12.05
CA ALA A 564 7.77 -22.68 -10.75
C ALA A 564 8.28 -21.52 -9.88
N THR A 565 7.53 -21.21 -8.83
CA THR A 565 7.92 -20.21 -7.82
C THR A 565 8.54 -20.93 -6.62
N LYS A 566 9.77 -20.55 -6.25
CA LYS A 566 10.41 -21.04 -5.02
C LYS A 566 9.83 -20.26 -3.86
N VAL A 567 9.34 -20.97 -2.83
CA VAL A 567 8.65 -20.39 -1.68
C VAL A 567 9.23 -20.94 -0.38
N TRP A 568 9.16 -20.14 0.68
CA TRP A 568 9.36 -20.58 2.05
C TRP A 568 8.02 -20.53 2.80
N LEU A 569 7.62 -21.67 3.35
CA LEU A 569 6.39 -21.81 4.11
C LEU A 569 6.71 -21.85 5.61
N PRO A 570 6.32 -20.85 6.39
CA PRO A 570 6.44 -20.88 7.85
C PRO A 570 5.71 -22.07 8.48
N GLU A 571 5.94 -22.32 9.76
CA GLU A 571 5.25 -23.39 10.50
C GLU A 571 3.71 -23.24 10.40
N GLY A 572 2.99 -24.37 10.38
CA GLY A 572 1.53 -24.45 10.26
C GLY A 572 1.10 -25.12 8.96
N ARG A 573 -0.20 -25.05 8.68
CA ARG A 573 -0.81 -25.55 7.45
C ARG A 573 -1.15 -24.36 6.53
N TRP A 574 -0.84 -24.50 5.24
CA TRP A 574 -1.07 -23.47 4.23
C TRP A 574 -1.93 -24.03 3.10
N THR A 575 -3.01 -23.38 2.78
CA THR A 575 -3.93 -23.83 1.73
C THR A 575 -3.94 -22.81 0.59
N ASN A 576 -3.61 -23.27 -0.63
CA ASN A 576 -3.67 -22.41 -1.81
C ASN A 576 -5.13 -22.08 -2.13
N ILE A 577 -5.44 -20.77 -2.19
CA ILE A 577 -6.82 -20.29 -2.35
C ILE A 577 -7.41 -20.59 -3.73
N PHE A 578 -6.58 -20.83 -4.76
CA PHE A 578 -7.01 -21.05 -6.13
C PHE A 578 -7.29 -22.54 -6.47
N ASP A 579 -6.45 -23.45 -6.00
CA ASP A 579 -6.56 -24.88 -6.33
C ASP A 579 -6.83 -25.79 -5.12
N GLY A 580 -6.85 -25.20 -3.92
CA GLY A 580 -7.13 -25.91 -2.68
C GLY A 580 -6.03 -26.90 -2.24
N LYS A 581 -4.86 -26.89 -2.86
CA LYS A 581 -3.72 -27.71 -2.41
C LYS A 581 -3.27 -27.31 -1.03
N ILE A 582 -2.99 -28.28 -0.20
CA ILE A 582 -2.59 -28.10 1.17
C ILE A 582 -1.11 -28.42 1.34
N TYR A 583 -0.35 -27.46 1.83
CA TYR A 583 1.08 -27.56 2.09
C TYR A 583 1.33 -27.62 3.60
N LYS A 584 2.25 -28.47 4.02
CA LYS A 584 2.77 -28.43 5.37
C LYS A 584 3.83 -27.34 5.45
N GLY A 585 3.78 -26.51 6.48
CA GLY A 585 4.81 -25.49 6.71
C GLY A 585 6.14 -26.03 7.22
N ASN A 586 7.02 -25.10 7.59
CA ASN A 586 8.41 -25.31 7.99
C ASN A 586 9.26 -25.98 6.90
N GLN A 587 9.08 -25.53 5.65
CA GLN A 587 9.81 -26.04 4.49
C GLN A 587 10.00 -24.98 3.40
N GLU A 588 11.03 -25.17 2.59
CA GLU A 588 11.15 -24.57 1.28
C GLU A 588 10.55 -25.51 0.23
N ALA A 589 9.81 -24.97 -0.73
CA ALA A 589 9.16 -25.73 -1.79
C ALA A 589 9.16 -24.99 -3.12
N PHE A 590 8.83 -25.70 -4.21
CA PHE A 590 8.42 -25.10 -5.45
C PHE A 590 6.91 -25.25 -5.60
N ILE A 591 6.21 -24.16 -5.88
CA ILE A 591 4.81 -24.17 -6.28
C ILE A 591 4.75 -23.92 -7.78
N ASN A 592 4.14 -24.85 -8.52
CA ASN A 592 4.06 -24.80 -9.97
C ASN A 592 2.68 -24.29 -10.39
N SER A 593 2.63 -23.03 -10.86
CA SER A 593 1.39 -22.35 -11.21
C SER A 593 1.15 -22.33 -12.72
N PRO A 594 0.05 -22.88 -13.21
CA PRO A 594 -0.42 -22.61 -14.57
C PRO A 594 -0.77 -21.13 -14.76
N ILE A 595 -1.12 -20.71 -15.99
CA ILE A 595 -1.34 -19.29 -16.29
C ILE A 595 -2.51 -18.68 -15.50
N ASN A 596 -3.49 -19.46 -15.15
CA ASN A 596 -4.71 -19.02 -14.45
C ASN A 596 -4.60 -18.99 -12.91
N THR A 597 -3.43 -19.26 -12.33
CA THR A 597 -3.22 -19.23 -10.88
C THR A 597 -1.92 -18.53 -10.48
N ILE A 598 -1.89 -18.07 -9.26
CA ILE A 598 -0.73 -17.50 -8.56
C ILE A 598 -0.65 -18.15 -7.18
N PRO A 599 0.53 -18.45 -6.63
CA PRO A 599 0.64 -18.93 -5.26
C PRO A 599 0.18 -17.87 -4.25
N VAL A 600 -1.03 -18.04 -3.74
CA VAL A 600 -1.57 -17.29 -2.60
C VAL A 600 -2.11 -18.30 -1.61
N LEU A 601 -1.54 -18.29 -0.42
CA LEU A 601 -1.75 -19.34 0.56
C LEU A 601 -2.43 -18.76 1.80
N ALA A 602 -3.60 -19.28 2.13
CA ALA A 602 -4.28 -18.99 3.38
C ALA A 602 -3.60 -19.77 4.51
N LYS A 603 -3.27 -19.07 5.61
CA LYS A 603 -2.73 -19.71 6.81
C LYS A 603 -3.79 -20.59 7.49
N GLU A 604 -3.36 -21.48 8.34
CA GLU A 604 -4.22 -22.24 9.26
C GLU A 604 -5.09 -21.29 10.09
N GLY A 605 -6.40 -21.54 10.15
CA GLY A 605 -7.38 -20.68 10.82
C GLY A 605 -7.72 -19.38 10.06
N ALA A 606 -7.29 -19.20 8.82
CA ALA A 606 -7.58 -17.97 8.08
C ALA A 606 -9.08 -17.71 7.95
N ILE A 607 -9.46 -16.45 8.09
CA ILE A 607 -10.82 -15.93 7.88
C ILE A 607 -10.73 -14.80 6.87
N ILE A 608 -11.37 -14.94 5.72
CA ILE A 608 -11.31 -13.96 4.64
C ILE A 608 -12.71 -13.51 4.26
N PRO A 609 -13.21 -12.41 4.85
CA PRO A 609 -14.48 -11.82 4.46
C PRO A 609 -14.40 -11.21 3.06
N MET A 610 -15.31 -11.57 2.19
CA MET A 610 -15.38 -11.14 0.81
C MET A 610 -16.80 -10.66 0.47
N SER A 611 -16.93 -9.77 -0.52
CA SER A 611 -18.22 -9.55 -1.16
C SER A 611 -18.56 -10.74 -2.07
N ALA A 612 -19.78 -11.24 -2.01
CA ALA A 612 -20.26 -12.24 -2.97
C ALA A 612 -20.31 -11.64 -4.38
N ASP A 613 -20.64 -10.37 -4.48
CA ASP A 613 -20.67 -9.62 -5.73
C ASP A 613 -19.32 -8.97 -6.06
N SER A 614 -19.06 -8.85 -7.35
CA SER A 614 -17.85 -8.20 -7.88
C SER A 614 -18.17 -6.93 -8.66
N GLY A 615 -19.33 -6.30 -8.41
CA GLY A 615 -19.74 -5.08 -9.10
C GLY A 615 -18.85 -3.87 -8.84
N ASN A 616 -19.24 -2.72 -9.37
CA ASN A 616 -18.49 -1.47 -9.22
C ASN A 616 -18.62 -0.85 -7.84
N THR A 617 -19.60 -1.29 -7.06
CA THR A 617 -19.85 -0.73 -5.73
C THR A 617 -18.69 -0.97 -4.77
N TRP A 618 -18.38 0.04 -3.99
CA TRP A 618 -17.42 0.04 -2.89
C TRP A 618 -18.14 0.24 -1.54
N GLU A 619 -19.44 0.03 -1.52
CA GLU A 619 -20.30 0.10 -0.34
C GLU A 619 -20.19 -1.15 0.54
N CYS A 620 -20.77 -1.11 1.72
CA CYS A 620 -20.87 -2.29 2.58
C CYS A 620 -21.76 -3.36 1.90
N PRO A 621 -21.26 -4.59 1.69
CA PRO A 621 -21.99 -5.58 0.92
C PRO A 621 -23.25 -6.09 1.63
N GLU A 622 -24.33 -6.33 0.88
CA GLU A 622 -25.54 -7.00 1.35
C GLU A 622 -25.30 -8.51 1.53
N HIS A 623 -24.42 -9.09 0.75
CA HIS A 623 -24.07 -10.50 0.82
C HIS A 623 -22.55 -10.65 1.07
N LEU A 624 -22.19 -11.11 2.26
CA LEU A 624 -20.84 -11.48 2.65
C LEU A 624 -20.59 -12.97 2.40
N SER A 625 -19.55 -13.27 1.62
CA SER A 625 -18.98 -14.61 1.46
C SER A 625 -17.70 -14.70 2.28
N ILE A 626 -17.66 -15.56 3.29
CA ILE A 626 -16.52 -15.64 4.22
C ILE A 626 -15.84 -16.98 4.01
N ASN A 627 -14.61 -16.94 3.50
CA ASN A 627 -13.78 -18.13 3.41
C ASN A 627 -13.17 -18.42 4.78
N VAL A 628 -13.48 -19.57 5.34
CA VAL A 628 -13.01 -20.04 6.65
C VAL A 628 -12.11 -21.27 6.45
N TYR A 629 -10.94 -21.23 7.06
CA TYR A 629 -9.99 -22.35 7.06
C TYR A 629 -9.91 -22.94 8.46
N ARG A 630 -9.69 -24.25 8.55
CA ARG A 630 -9.56 -24.97 9.81
C ARG A 630 -8.40 -24.47 10.65
N GLY A 631 -8.57 -24.44 11.96
CA GLY A 631 -7.60 -23.97 12.94
C GLY A 631 -8.19 -23.03 13.98
N ASN A 632 -7.35 -22.20 14.59
CA ASN A 632 -7.76 -21.27 15.66
C ASN A 632 -7.30 -19.87 15.31
N ASN A 633 -8.23 -18.92 15.17
CA ASN A 633 -7.91 -17.53 14.82
C ASN A 633 -9.09 -16.58 15.14
N THR A 634 -8.76 -15.30 15.25
CA THR A 634 -9.74 -14.22 15.38
C THR A 634 -9.27 -13.01 14.58
N ILE A 635 -10.19 -12.40 13.84
CA ILE A 635 -9.94 -11.12 13.12
C ILE A 635 -11.02 -10.10 13.48
N ASP A 636 -10.70 -8.83 13.35
CA ASP A 636 -11.64 -7.73 13.38
C ASP A 636 -12.12 -7.43 11.95
N PHE A 637 -13.43 -7.52 11.75
CA PHE A 637 -14.09 -7.09 10.51
C PHE A 637 -14.60 -5.67 10.69
N TYR A 638 -14.00 -4.73 9.95
CA TYR A 638 -14.25 -3.30 10.08
C TYR A 638 -15.14 -2.75 8.98
N GLU A 639 -16.12 -1.92 9.34
CA GLU A 639 -17.00 -1.23 8.42
C GLU A 639 -17.31 0.19 8.87
N ASP A 640 -17.41 1.11 7.92
CA ASP A 640 -17.90 2.48 8.06
C ASP A 640 -18.44 2.97 6.70
N ASP A 641 -18.66 4.27 6.52
CA ASP A 641 -19.15 4.81 5.25
C ASP A 641 -18.12 4.75 4.10
N GLY A 642 -16.86 4.45 4.40
CA GLY A 642 -15.79 4.31 3.40
C GLY A 642 -15.26 5.61 2.81
N GLU A 643 -15.84 6.76 3.13
CA GLU A 643 -15.59 8.01 2.41
C GLU A 643 -15.29 9.20 3.33
N THR A 644 -15.99 9.33 4.46
CA THR A 644 -15.89 10.50 5.33
C THR A 644 -14.96 10.32 6.51
N GLY A 645 -14.65 11.43 7.21
CA GLY A 645 -13.87 11.44 8.44
C GLY A 645 -14.64 11.04 9.70
N LYS A 646 -15.92 10.62 9.60
CA LYS A 646 -16.79 10.31 10.73
C LYS A 646 -16.29 9.18 11.63
N TYR A 647 -15.49 8.26 11.09
CA TYR A 647 -14.83 7.22 11.88
C TYR A 647 -13.99 7.79 13.04
N LYS A 648 -13.39 8.99 12.88
CA LYS A 648 -12.65 9.70 13.94
C LYS A 648 -13.53 10.00 15.16
N ASN A 649 -14.86 10.07 14.96
CA ASN A 649 -15.87 10.33 15.98
C ASN A 649 -16.60 9.05 16.45
N GLY A 650 -16.09 7.85 16.09
CA GLY A 650 -16.67 6.57 16.49
C GLY A 650 -17.84 6.09 15.63
N GLU A 651 -18.03 6.67 14.41
CA GLU A 651 -19.01 6.17 13.46
C GLU A 651 -18.42 5.05 12.60
N PHE A 652 -18.15 3.91 13.24
CA PHE A 652 -17.71 2.67 12.61
C PHE A 652 -18.28 1.46 13.36
N SER A 653 -18.23 0.31 12.71
CA SER A 653 -18.61 -0.99 13.25
C SER A 653 -17.44 -1.95 13.20
N ILE A 654 -17.25 -2.73 14.26
CA ILE A 654 -16.31 -3.84 14.31
C ILE A 654 -17.07 -5.08 14.77
N SER A 655 -17.05 -6.13 13.94
CA SER A 655 -17.50 -7.46 14.30
C SER A 655 -16.29 -8.39 14.41
N LYS A 656 -16.14 -9.09 15.54
CA LYS A 656 -15.08 -10.09 15.68
C LYS A 656 -15.54 -11.39 15.03
N MET A 657 -14.71 -11.88 14.09
CA MET A 657 -14.89 -13.17 13.45
C MET A 657 -13.86 -14.16 14.01
N SER A 658 -14.31 -15.27 14.53
CA SER A 658 -13.44 -16.28 15.15
C SER A 658 -13.73 -17.68 14.63
N VAL A 659 -12.68 -18.45 14.41
CA VAL A 659 -12.77 -19.91 14.16
C VAL A 659 -12.00 -20.64 15.25
N CYS A 660 -12.59 -21.72 15.75
CA CYS A 660 -11.98 -22.62 16.74
C CYS A 660 -12.22 -24.06 16.30
N GLU A 661 -11.14 -24.85 16.27
CA GLU A 661 -11.16 -26.26 15.93
C GLU A 661 -10.79 -27.11 17.15
N GLU A 662 -11.71 -28.01 17.55
CA GLU A 662 -11.48 -28.98 18.63
C GLU A 662 -11.85 -30.40 18.14
N GLY A 663 -10.84 -31.18 17.77
CA GLY A 663 -11.04 -32.51 17.21
C GLY A 663 -11.71 -32.46 15.83
N ASP A 664 -12.89 -33.05 15.71
CA ASP A 664 -13.72 -33.01 14.50
C ASP A 664 -14.83 -31.94 14.53
N THR A 665 -14.79 -31.08 15.54
CA THR A 665 -15.74 -29.98 15.70
C THR A 665 -15.09 -28.66 15.31
N ILE A 666 -15.76 -27.90 14.45
CA ILE A 666 -15.35 -26.54 14.03
C ILE A 666 -16.44 -25.58 14.44
N LYS A 667 -16.08 -24.61 15.28
CA LYS A 667 -16.97 -23.53 15.70
C LYS A 667 -16.52 -22.23 15.05
N PHE A 668 -17.42 -21.57 14.33
CA PHE A 668 -17.22 -20.24 13.79
C PHE A 668 -18.18 -19.26 14.44
N THR A 669 -17.72 -18.07 14.83
CA THR A 669 -18.54 -17.03 15.46
C THR A 669 -18.30 -15.68 14.81
N ILE A 670 -19.39 -14.88 14.72
CA ILE A 670 -19.35 -13.45 14.41
C ILE A 670 -20.02 -12.75 15.60
N SER A 671 -19.30 -11.87 16.29
CA SER A 671 -19.91 -11.02 17.33
C SER A 671 -20.77 -9.94 16.68
N GLY A 672 -21.83 -9.51 17.36
CA GLY A 672 -22.60 -8.35 16.95
C GLY A 672 -21.73 -7.10 16.85
N GLY A 673 -21.94 -6.32 15.79
CA GLY A 673 -21.33 -5.01 15.55
C GLY A 673 -22.32 -3.87 15.86
N LYS A 674 -22.05 -2.70 15.31
CA LYS A 674 -22.90 -1.51 15.44
C LYS A 674 -23.63 -1.24 14.13
N GLN A 675 -24.95 -1.07 14.17
CA GLN A 675 -25.70 -0.67 12.99
C GLN A 675 -25.39 0.78 12.60
N LEU A 676 -24.98 0.98 11.38
CA LEU A 676 -24.74 2.28 10.76
C LEU A 676 -25.64 2.44 9.53
N LYS A 677 -25.86 3.69 9.08
CA LYS A 677 -26.69 3.95 7.89
C LYS A 677 -26.12 3.33 6.61
N CYS A 678 -24.79 3.22 6.52
CA CYS A 678 -24.07 2.64 5.37
C CYS A 678 -24.05 1.11 5.39
N ILE A 679 -24.46 0.47 6.47
CA ILE A 679 -24.50 -0.98 6.60
C ILE A 679 -25.92 -1.46 6.32
N PRO A 680 -26.13 -2.45 5.44
CA PRO A 680 -27.45 -3.03 5.22
C PRO A 680 -28.11 -3.51 6.53
N GLN A 681 -29.39 -3.22 6.70
CA GLN A 681 -30.11 -3.63 7.91
C GLN A 681 -30.17 -5.16 8.08
N LYS A 682 -30.22 -5.85 6.96
CA LYS A 682 -30.22 -7.31 6.87
C LYS A 682 -29.21 -7.76 5.84
N ARG A 683 -28.52 -8.85 6.14
CA ARG A 683 -27.47 -9.43 5.31
C ARG A 683 -27.68 -10.91 5.09
N ILE A 684 -27.05 -11.39 4.02
CA ILE A 684 -26.79 -12.80 3.76
C ILE A 684 -25.33 -13.07 4.12
N TYR A 685 -25.10 -14.13 4.89
CA TYR A 685 -23.76 -14.64 5.18
C TYR A 685 -23.60 -16.03 4.59
N THR A 686 -22.66 -16.21 3.67
CA THR A 686 -22.24 -17.52 3.18
C THR A 686 -20.88 -17.83 3.78
N LEU A 687 -20.81 -18.84 4.65
CA LEU A 687 -19.56 -19.36 5.20
C LEU A 687 -19.08 -20.50 4.32
N GLU A 688 -17.91 -20.37 3.73
CA GLU A 688 -17.27 -21.40 2.92
C GLU A 688 -16.07 -22.00 3.68
N PHE A 689 -16.19 -23.23 4.17
CA PHE A 689 -15.12 -23.96 4.85
C PHE A 689 -14.21 -24.61 3.83
N LYS A 690 -13.15 -23.92 3.46
CA LYS A 690 -12.34 -24.20 2.23
C LYS A 690 -11.51 -25.46 2.31
N ASP A 691 -11.10 -25.89 3.49
CA ASP A 691 -10.31 -27.12 3.74
C ASP A 691 -11.09 -28.19 4.54
N VAL A 692 -12.41 -28.13 4.48
CA VAL A 692 -13.35 -29.15 4.92
C VAL A 692 -13.90 -29.87 3.70
N GLU A 693 -13.88 -31.20 3.70
CA GLU A 693 -14.44 -32.06 2.64
C GLU A 693 -15.96 -32.20 2.81
N GLU A 694 -16.38 -32.56 4.03
CA GLU A 694 -17.77 -32.69 4.44
C GLU A 694 -17.86 -32.70 5.98
N PHE A 695 -19.08 -32.61 6.51
CA PHE A 695 -19.38 -32.70 7.94
C PHE A 695 -20.69 -33.48 8.15
N ASP A 696 -20.88 -34.06 9.33
CA ASP A 696 -22.05 -34.87 9.64
C ASP A 696 -23.23 -34.01 10.04
N GLU A 697 -23.02 -33.01 10.93
CA GLU A 697 -24.08 -32.14 11.43
C GLU A 697 -23.63 -30.66 11.44
N VAL A 698 -24.60 -29.77 11.26
CA VAL A 698 -24.42 -28.34 11.42
C VAL A 698 -25.51 -27.78 12.34
N SER A 699 -25.08 -26.96 13.29
CA SER A 699 -26.00 -26.14 14.08
C SER A 699 -25.71 -24.66 13.89
N VAL A 700 -26.71 -23.86 13.70
CA VAL A 700 -26.61 -22.40 13.56
C VAL A 700 -27.46 -21.74 14.63
N SER A 701 -26.89 -20.80 15.37
CA SER A 701 -27.65 -19.98 16.31
C SER A 701 -27.39 -18.48 16.05
N ILE A 702 -28.45 -17.68 16.18
CA ILE A 702 -28.43 -16.22 16.16
C ILE A 702 -28.86 -15.75 17.56
N ASN A 703 -27.99 -15.00 18.23
CA ASN A 703 -28.18 -14.53 19.61
C ASN A 703 -28.51 -15.70 20.58
N GLY A 704 -27.87 -16.84 20.36
CA GLY A 704 -28.10 -18.07 21.16
C GLY A 704 -29.40 -18.84 20.86
N ILE A 705 -30.18 -18.39 19.88
CA ILE A 705 -31.41 -19.08 19.43
C ILE A 705 -31.10 -19.88 18.19
N GLU A 706 -31.36 -21.18 18.22
CA GLU A 706 -31.19 -22.06 17.07
C GLU A 706 -32.06 -21.59 15.90
N THR A 707 -31.41 -21.46 14.75
CA THR A 707 -32.00 -20.84 13.55
C THR A 707 -31.76 -21.74 12.34
N PRO A 708 -32.80 -21.97 11.49
CA PRO A 708 -32.61 -22.72 10.26
C PRO A 708 -31.62 -22.04 9.32
N ALA A 709 -30.78 -22.84 8.67
CA ALA A 709 -29.84 -22.38 7.63
C ALA A 709 -29.82 -23.39 6.48
N SER A 710 -29.50 -22.94 5.27
CA SER A 710 -29.21 -23.83 4.16
C SER A 710 -27.72 -24.17 4.12
N TYR A 711 -27.37 -25.42 3.81
CA TYR A 711 -25.99 -25.84 3.82
C TYR A 711 -25.71 -26.95 2.77
N GLY A 712 -24.45 -27.08 2.41
CA GLY A 712 -23.95 -28.18 1.59
C GLY A 712 -22.77 -28.88 2.30
N LYS A 713 -21.93 -29.59 1.55
CA LYS A 713 -20.80 -30.34 2.12
C LYS A 713 -19.74 -29.50 2.85
N SER A 714 -19.55 -28.26 2.40
CA SER A 714 -18.51 -27.38 2.93
C SER A 714 -18.94 -25.90 3.02
N PHE A 715 -20.23 -25.62 2.95
CA PHE A 715 -20.74 -24.25 3.12
C PHE A 715 -22.03 -24.21 3.97
N VAL A 716 -22.25 -23.05 4.60
CA VAL A 716 -23.46 -22.72 5.36
C VAL A 716 -23.92 -21.34 4.92
N ASN A 717 -25.20 -21.19 4.57
CA ASN A 717 -25.83 -19.94 4.17
C ASN A 717 -26.87 -19.52 5.18
N ILE A 718 -26.76 -18.29 5.68
CA ILE A 718 -27.62 -17.71 6.72
C ILE A 718 -28.18 -16.40 6.17
N GLU A 719 -29.47 -16.27 6.15
CA GLU A 719 -30.18 -15.14 5.55
C GLU A 719 -30.84 -14.27 6.62
N ASP A 720 -31.12 -13.03 6.26
CA ASP A 720 -31.92 -12.08 7.05
C ASP A 720 -31.33 -11.74 8.43
N VAL A 721 -29.98 -11.60 8.51
CA VAL A 721 -29.27 -11.36 9.78
C VAL A 721 -28.87 -9.89 9.89
N SER A 722 -29.08 -9.27 11.06
CA SER A 722 -28.61 -7.92 11.37
C SER A 722 -27.12 -7.93 11.68
N VAL A 723 -26.45 -6.81 11.42
CA VAL A 723 -25.04 -6.62 11.84
C VAL A 723 -24.90 -6.65 13.38
N GLU A 724 -25.95 -6.36 14.11
CA GLU A 724 -25.96 -6.37 15.59
C GLU A 724 -26.13 -7.79 16.20
N ASP A 725 -26.47 -8.77 15.34
CA ASP A 725 -26.69 -10.14 15.80
C ASP A 725 -25.35 -10.88 16.00
N GLU A 726 -25.31 -11.70 17.05
CA GLU A 726 -24.24 -12.69 17.22
C GLU A 726 -24.62 -13.97 16.46
N ILE A 727 -23.72 -14.40 15.56
CA ILE A 727 -23.88 -15.65 14.80
C ILE A 727 -22.91 -16.68 15.36
N THR A 728 -23.39 -17.88 15.62
CA THR A 728 -22.56 -19.06 15.91
C THR A 728 -22.92 -20.18 14.95
N VAL A 729 -21.91 -20.75 14.28
CA VAL A 729 -22.04 -21.95 13.43
C VAL A 729 -21.14 -23.02 13.99
N THR A 730 -21.67 -24.21 14.24
CA THR A 730 -20.91 -25.36 14.72
C THR A 730 -21.06 -26.51 13.72
N LEU A 731 -19.96 -26.99 13.20
CA LEU A 731 -19.88 -28.22 12.40
C LEU A 731 -19.39 -29.35 13.29
N THR A 732 -20.06 -30.51 13.27
CA THR A 732 -19.65 -31.70 14.01
C THR A 732 -19.38 -32.84 13.02
N GLY A 733 -18.39 -33.66 13.29
CA GLY A 733 -17.94 -34.71 12.36
C GLY A 733 -17.26 -34.11 11.10
N ALA A 734 -16.60 -32.99 11.24
CA ALA A 734 -15.93 -32.29 10.12
C ALA A 734 -14.71 -33.09 9.62
N VAL A 735 -14.77 -33.53 8.38
CA VAL A 735 -13.70 -34.23 7.70
C VAL A 735 -12.77 -33.26 7.02
N ALA A 736 -11.49 -33.33 7.37
CA ALA A 736 -10.47 -32.49 6.72
C ALA A 736 -10.34 -32.83 5.23
N LYS A 737 -10.30 -31.81 4.39
CA LYS A 737 -9.87 -31.99 3.00
C LYS A 737 -8.43 -32.48 2.95
N ALA A 738 -8.16 -33.43 2.09
CA ALA A 738 -6.84 -33.98 1.89
C ALA A 738 -6.38 -33.79 0.46
N ASN A 739 -5.08 -33.64 0.28
CA ASN A 739 -4.50 -33.68 -1.04
C ASN A 739 -4.78 -35.05 -1.70
N LYS A 740 -4.95 -35.06 -3.02
CA LYS A 740 -5.01 -36.31 -3.79
C LYS A 740 -3.82 -37.23 -3.47
N PRO A 741 -3.97 -38.56 -3.60
CA PRO A 741 -2.86 -39.49 -3.49
C PRO A 741 -1.67 -39.11 -4.38
N VAL A 742 -0.45 -39.44 -3.95
CA VAL A 742 0.80 -39.08 -4.68
C VAL A 742 0.74 -39.55 -6.13
N GLU A 743 0.22 -40.75 -6.36
CA GLU A 743 0.09 -41.35 -7.71
C GLU A 743 -0.80 -40.51 -8.62
N GLU A 744 -1.91 -39.99 -8.12
CA GLU A 744 -2.81 -39.12 -8.86
C GLU A 744 -2.18 -37.76 -9.13
N ARG A 745 -1.54 -37.14 -8.13
CA ARG A 745 -0.84 -35.87 -8.29
C ARG A 745 0.26 -35.92 -9.34
N VAL A 746 1.05 -37.00 -9.33
CA VAL A 746 2.08 -37.21 -10.36
C VAL A 746 1.46 -37.52 -11.74
N LEU A 747 0.34 -38.24 -11.77
CA LEU A 747 -0.39 -38.50 -13.02
C LEU A 747 -0.91 -37.17 -13.59
N ASP A 748 -1.43 -36.26 -12.76
CA ASP A 748 -1.86 -34.94 -13.20
C ASP A 748 -0.68 -34.16 -13.82
N CYS A 749 0.51 -34.16 -13.17
CA CYS A 749 1.71 -33.54 -13.74
C CYS A 749 2.10 -34.16 -15.11
N LEU A 750 2.01 -35.49 -15.23
CA LEU A 750 2.33 -36.20 -16.49
C LEU A 750 1.30 -35.90 -17.56
N THR A 751 0.02 -35.79 -17.22
CA THR A 751 -1.06 -35.50 -18.15
C THR A 751 -0.84 -34.15 -18.84
N HIS A 752 -0.51 -33.13 -18.10
CA HIS A 752 -0.29 -31.77 -18.59
C HIS A 752 1.10 -31.56 -19.23
N LEU A 753 2.03 -32.49 -19.02
CA LEU A 753 3.37 -32.36 -19.57
C LEU A 753 3.35 -32.42 -21.10
N ASN A 754 3.88 -31.42 -21.78
CA ASN A 754 4.08 -31.44 -23.22
C ASN A 754 5.31 -32.31 -23.57
N GLY A 755 5.08 -33.53 -24.03
CA GLY A 755 6.16 -34.48 -24.32
C GLY A 755 5.70 -35.83 -24.83
N SER A 756 6.68 -36.73 -25.07
CA SER A 756 6.40 -38.07 -25.60
C SER A 756 5.53 -38.91 -24.67
N ASN A 757 4.39 -39.41 -25.16
CA ASN A 757 3.49 -40.27 -24.40
C ASN A 757 4.19 -41.57 -23.91
N MET A 758 5.15 -42.10 -24.69
CA MET A 758 5.94 -43.28 -24.29
C MET A 758 6.81 -42.95 -23.06
N LYS A 759 7.42 -41.75 -23.00
CA LYS A 759 8.20 -41.32 -21.82
C LYS A 759 7.30 -41.09 -20.61
N LYS A 760 6.11 -40.50 -20.79
CA LYS A 760 5.11 -40.35 -19.76
C LYS A 760 4.69 -41.72 -19.20
N ALA A 761 4.32 -42.65 -20.06
CA ALA A 761 3.94 -44.01 -19.66
C ALA A 761 5.06 -44.74 -18.89
N PHE A 762 6.31 -44.59 -19.34
CA PHE A 762 7.45 -45.20 -18.67
C PHE A 762 7.69 -44.57 -17.28
N THR A 763 7.55 -43.26 -17.13
CA THR A 763 7.65 -42.55 -15.83
C THR A 763 6.54 -43.00 -14.89
N ASN A 764 5.30 -43.08 -15.39
CA ASN A 764 4.15 -43.57 -14.65
C ASN A 764 4.30 -45.03 -14.20
N SER A 765 4.81 -45.92 -15.08
CA SER A 765 5.12 -47.32 -14.72
C SER A 765 6.15 -47.44 -13.59
N ARG A 766 7.14 -46.57 -13.60
CA ARG A 766 8.13 -46.50 -12.48
C ARG A 766 7.53 -45.98 -11.19
N LEU A 767 6.68 -44.95 -11.26
CA LEU A 767 5.95 -44.41 -10.15
C LEU A 767 5.17 -45.49 -9.39
N LYS A 768 4.44 -46.32 -10.11
CA LYS A 768 3.66 -47.44 -9.55
C LYS A 768 4.51 -48.45 -8.76
N ASN A 769 5.82 -48.45 -8.96
CA ASN A 769 6.77 -49.31 -8.24
C ASN A 769 7.42 -48.59 -7.04
N CYS A 770 7.21 -47.31 -6.84
CA CYS A 770 7.71 -46.55 -5.69
C CYS A 770 6.89 -46.92 -4.45
N LYS A 771 7.57 -47.38 -3.37
CA LYS A 771 6.95 -47.75 -2.09
C LYS A 771 7.48 -46.92 -0.92
N THR A 772 8.64 -46.32 -1.09
CA THR A 772 9.34 -45.57 -0.05
C THR A 772 9.68 -44.17 -0.53
N GLU A 773 9.91 -43.26 0.40
CA GLU A 773 10.36 -41.89 0.08
C GLU A 773 11.68 -41.91 -0.73
N ASN A 774 12.56 -42.87 -0.46
CA ASN A 774 13.81 -43.02 -1.23
C ASN A 774 13.56 -43.46 -2.67
N ASP A 775 12.53 -44.27 -2.94
CA ASP A 775 12.15 -44.61 -4.32
C ASP A 775 11.66 -43.39 -5.10
N TYR A 776 10.82 -42.54 -4.47
CA TYR A 776 10.38 -41.30 -5.05
C TYR A 776 11.55 -40.33 -5.30
N LYS A 777 12.47 -40.15 -4.34
CA LYS A 777 13.69 -39.36 -4.53
C LYS A 777 14.55 -39.89 -5.68
N ALA A 778 14.68 -41.22 -5.81
CA ALA A 778 15.42 -41.82 -6.91
C ALA A 778 14.70 -41.60 -8.28
N LEU A 779 13.37 -41.63 -8.30
CA LEU A 779 12.59 -41.31 -9.51
C LEU A 779 12.82 -39.87 -9.96
N VAL A 780 12.66 -38.90 -9.06
CA VAL A 780 12.81 -37.47 -9.34
C VAL A 780 14.23 -37.13 -9.82
N ARG A 781 15.28 -37.69 -9.18
CA ARG A 781 16.68 -37.49 -9.59
C ARG A 781 16.98 -37.92 -11.03
N ARG A 782 16.24 -38.91 -11.57
CA ARG A 782 16.42 -39.42 -12.94
C ARG A 782 15.76 -38.51 -13.99
N VAL A 783 14.91 -37.59 -13.58
CA VAL A 783 14.28 -36.64 -14.49
C VAL A 783 15.27 -35.55 -14.87
N LYS A 784 15.63 -35.48 -16.16
CA LYS A 784 16.63 -34.51 -16.67
C LYS A 784 16.06 -33.09 -16.83
N ALA A 785 14.76 -32.97 -17.17
CA ALA A 785 14.13 -31.68 -17.35
C ALA A 785 13.90 -31.02 -15.98
N LYS A 786 14.58 -29.89 -15.73
CA LYS A 786 14.53 -29.16 -14.44
C LYS A 786 13.09 -28.80 -14.07
N SER A 787 12.32 -28.20 -14.98
CA SER A 787 10.94 -27.81 -14.76
C SER A 787 10.05 -28.97 -14.37
N PHE A 788 10.11 -30.08 -15.09
CA PHE A 788 9.33 -31.26 -14.76
C PHE A 788 9.74 -31.89 -13.42
N ARG A 789 11.04 -31.82 -13.07
CA ARG A 789 11.51 -32.26 -11.76
C ARG A 789 10.90 -31.43 -10.63
N MET A 790 10.78 -30.11 -10.83
CA MET A 790 10.16 -29.21 -9.85
C MET A 790 8.65 -29.51 -9.67
N CYS A 791 7.94 -29.83 -10.74
CA CYS A 791 6.54 -30.30 -10.64
C CYS A 791 6.42 -31.61 -9.85
N LEU A 792 7.34 -32.56 -10.06
CA LEU A 792 7.36 -33.82 -9.30
C LEU A 792 7.75 -33.60 -7.83
N ASP A 793 8.69 -32.71 -7.55
CA ASP A 793 9.06 -32.36 -6.18
C ASP A 793 7.85 -31.81 -5.40
N GLU A 794 7.08 -30.87 -6.00
CA GLU A 794 5.85 -30.39 -5.39
C GLU A 794 4.86 -31.52 -5.17
N ALA A 795 4.54 -32.27 -6.22
CA ALA A 795 3.52 -33.32 -6.18
C ALA A 795 3.84 -34.44 -5.17
N ILE A 796 5.10 -34.73 -4.93
CA ILE A 796 5.54 -35.85 -4.08
C ILE A 796 5.86 -35.41 -2.66
N PHE A 797 6.54 -34.28 -2.49
CA PHE A 797 7.14 -33.92 -1.20
C PHE A 797 6.49 -32.70 -0.53
N ALA A 798 6.09 -31.68 -1.28
CA ALA A 798 5.56 -30.45 -0.67
C ALA A 798 4.09 -30.59 -0.24
N LEU A 799 3.32 -31.41 -0.89
CA LEU A 799 1.89 -31.65 -0.66
C LEU A 799 1.64 -32.87 0.24
N LYS A 800 2.30 -32.96 1.38
CA LYS A 800 2.11 -34.09 2.32
C LYS A 800 0.93 -33.88 3.25
#